data_39080a476722ef0c921d1f3f950dc486
#
_entry.id   39080a476722ef0c921d1f3f950dc486
#
_cell.length_a   1.000
_cell.length_b   1.000
_cell.length_c   1.000
_cell.angle_alpha   90.00
_cell.angle_beta   90.00
_cell.angle_gamma   90.00
#
_symmetry.space_group_name_H-M   'P 1'
#
loop_
_entity.id
_entity.type
_entity.pdbx_description
1 polymer ?
#
loop_
_entity_poly.entity_id
_entity_poly.type
_entity_poly.pdbx_seq_one_letter_code
_entity_poly.pdbx_strand_id
1 'polypeptide(L)'
;MNIRFSVEYRTEYGQELMLHLSEAGSGGLKTAVEYRMHTDDGQTWHCDIQKDWPLGTVLSYYYSVERGGTTERQEWLVVPHRLELTAGGTSYRVYDHWSDLPEDSFLYSSAVSDCLMEARLSVPPVTRFVRTVRIRVRAPQLRKGQRLCVVGQQPALGQWKMERAVPMTEHAVGEWMADIDVSRLYGSQMELKFVAVEGNDFSKSVWESGDNRTVMLPLMSDGEVVVYDLTEVFLPLAPLRVAGTLVPVFSLRSKSSFGVGDFGDLKKMIDWVALTRQRVLQVLPINDTTQTHTWTDSYPYSCISIFAIHPQYVDLSALPPLADKKARIAYEQLRSELNDLPQIDYERVQEAKTGYLRLLFAQDGERVMATKAYRQFFQENERWLVPYAQYCSLRDRYGSADFSTWPAHHQWDEHDRKSLSTPGTKAYGEVAFFYYVQYLLFSQMSEAHAYARQKNVILKGDIPIGVSRYGCDVWMEPRYFNLNGQAGAPPDDFSVNGQNWGLPTYNWEEMLRDGCQWWVRRFQSMASFFDAYRIDHVLGFFRVWEIPIHSVHGLLGQFQPALALTREEIEGYGLHWQEELFTTPFITDWVLDRVFHEKAAFVRDHFLERKTDYYYRMKEAFDTQRKVEAFFAALAADDGQRRDFFGKETTVQDAENLRDGLYALISDVLFVRDHRDPNRFHPRICVQLDFVYESLYDSDKALFNRLYDDYFYRRNNQYWYGEAMRKLPRLVEATRMLVCAEDLGMVPSCVPWVLDALRILSLEVQSMPKDPADEFGHTDRFPHRSVCTFSSHDMPTLRQWWDEDWDRTQHYYQTMLHRAGGAPHPLPGWLARDVVGSQLASPSMLCVLSIQDWMAVDEKLRLADADAERINIPSNPHHYWRYRMHVAIEDLMHNQDFNANMREMVAESGRDAL
;
A
#
# COMPACT_ATOMS: atom_id res chain seq x y z
N MET A 1 43.10 16.10 1.70
CA MET A 1 42.00 17.07 1.63
C MET A 1 41.44 17.24 3.03
N ASN A 2 41.04 18.45 3.44
CA ASN A 2 40.37 18.68 4.71
C ASN A 2 38.96 19.17 4.49
N ILE A 3 37.96 18.56 5.18
CA ILE A 3 36.56 18.97 5.08
C ILE A 3 36.04 19.26 6.48
N ARG A 4 35.54 20.49 6.67
CA ARG A 4 34.79 20.86 7.87
C ARG A 4 33.33 20.85 7.55
N PHE A 5 32.58 19.98 8.19
CA PHE A 5 31.12 19.96 8.18
C PHE A 5 30.59 20.77 9.33
N SER A 6 29.65 21.66 9.10
CA SER A 6 28.96 22.45 10.11
C SER A 6 27.47 22.41 9.89
N VAL A 7 26.70 22.27 10.98
CA VAL A 7 25.23 22.28 10.94
C VAL A 7 24.66 23.08 12.11
N GLU A 8 23.64 23.87 11.84
CA GLU A 8 22.90 24.59 12.88
C GLU A 8 21.78 23.68 13.42
N TYR A 9 21.90 23.32 14.70
CA TYR A 9 20.91 22.52 15.42
C TYR A 9 21.00 22.78 16.92
N ARG A 10 19.90 23.24 17.52
CA ARG A 10 19.85 23.49 18.96
C ARG A 10 19.60 22.20 19.73
N THR A 11 20.58 21.81 20.53
CA THR A 11 20.52 20.64 21.39
C THR A 11 20.09 20.95 22.82
N GLU A 12 19.57 19.94 23.51
CA GLU A 12 19.35 19.92 24.94
C GLU A 12 20.60 19.36 25.68
N TYR A 13 20.67 19.63 26.98
CA TYR A 13 21.77 19.11 27.80
C TYR A 13 21.82 17.57 27.74
N GLY A 14 22.99 17.03 27.44
CA GLY A 14 23.22 15.58 27.31
C GLY A 14 22.95 15.02 25.91
N GLN A 15 22.51 15.84 24.96
CA GLN A 15 22.46 15.46 23.54
C GLN A 15 23.77 15.76 22.84
N GLU A 16 24.12 14.95 21.87
CA GLU A 16 25.28 15.07 20.99
C GLU A 16 24.85 14.91 19.54
N LEU A 17 25.53 15.61 18.62
CA LEU A 17 25.35 15.36 17.19
C LEU A 17 26.42 14.42 16.66
N MET A 18 25.95 13.52 15.79
CA MET A 18 26.80 12.60 15.01
C MET A 18 26.64 12.87 13.52
N LEU A 19 27.76 12.91 12.81
CA LEU A 19 27.81 12.91 11.34
C LEU A 19 28.05 11.49 10.87
N HIS A 20 27.15 10.98 10.02
CA HIS A 20 27.25 9.68 9.36
C HIS A 20 27.67 9.89 7.91
N LEU A 21 28.87 9.44 7.53
CA LEU A 21 29.49 9.72 6.22
C LEU A 21 29.76 8.42 5.46
N SER A 22 29.33 8.37 4.20
CA SER A 22 29.57 7.26 3.27
C SER A 22 30.10 7.76 1.94
N GLU A 23 31.00 7.00 1.30
CA GLU A 23 31.42 7.23 -0.08
C GLU A 23 30.45 6.54 -1.05
N ALA A 24 30.06 7.20 -2.14
CA ALA A 24 29.18 6.62 -3.15
C ALA A 24 29.79 5.33 -3.73
N GLY A 25 29.01 4.25 -3.68
CA GLY A 25 29.47 2.92 -4.13
C GLY A 25 29.95 2.00 -3.01
N SER A 26 30.09 2.46 -1.77
CA SER A 26 30.58 1.66 -0.63
C SER A 26 29.48 0.97 0.20
N GLY A 27 28.33 0.62 -0.39
CA GLY A 27 27.24 -0.03 0.31
C GLY A 27 26.16 0.94 0.85
N GLY A 28 26.20 2.20 0.46
CA GLY A 28 25.25 3.23 0.85
C GLY A 28 25.37 3.68 2.31
N LEU A 29 24.35 4.39 2.81
CA LEU A 29 24.33 4.93 4.18
C LEU A 29 24.34 3.86 5.29
N LYS A 30 24.04 2.61 4.98
CA LYS A 30 24.10 1.47 5.92
C LYS A 30 25.52 1.16 6.40
N THR A 31 26.54 1.58 5.66
CA THR A 31 27.96 1.38 5.98
C THR A 31 28.67 2.70 6.28
N ALA A 32 27.91 3.75 6.64
CA ALA A 32 28.44 5.04 6.96
C ALA A 32 29.38 4.97 8.18
N VAL A 33 30.46 5.74 8.12
CA VAL A 33 31.37 5.94 9.25
C VAL A 33 30.83 7.07 10.10
N GLU A 34 30.79 6.86 11.41
CA GLU A 34 30.26 7.83 12.38
C GLU A 34 31.36 8.73 12.89
N TYR A 35 31.10 10.03 12.92
CA TYR A 35 31.99 11.05 13.47
C TYR A 35 31.23 11.89 14.49
N ARG A 36 31.79 11.98 15.71
CA ARG A 36 31.23 12.86 16.74
C ARG A 36 31.48 14.32 16.38
N MET A 37 30.48 15.14 16.50
CA MET A 37 30.59 16.59 16.27
C MET A 37 30.89 17.33 17.56
N HIS A 38 31.36 18.57 17.45
CA HIS A 38 31.75 19.47 18.54
C HIS A 38 30.96 20.75 18.44
N THR A 39 30.68 21.37 19.60
CA THR A 39 30.02 22.67 19.70
C THR A 39 30.58 23.47 20.88
N ASP A 40 30.59 24.78 20.74
CA ASP A 40 30.95 25.70 21.83
C ASP A 40 29.70 26.38 22.42
N ASP A 41 28.59 26.43 21.68
CA ASP A 41 27.38 27.18 22.04
C ASP A 41 26.10 26.30 22.14
N GLY A 42 26.20 25.03 21.82
CA GLY A 42 25.05 24.10 21.76
C GLY A 42 24.10 24.37 20.61
N GLN A 43 24.46 25.22 19.64
CA GLN A 43 23.62 25.57 18.47
C GLN A 43 24.36 25.32 17.16
N THR A 44 25.64 25.62 17.07
CA THR A 44 26.45 25.34 15.88
C THR A 44 27.39 24.18 16.17
N TRP A 45 27.21 23.13 15.40
CA TRP A 45 28.00 21.91 15.53
C TRP A 45 28.93 21.75 14.34
N HIS A 46 30.19 21.31 14.60
CA HIS A 46 31.17 21.10 13.54
C HIS A 46 31.99 19.83 13.73
N CYS A 47 32.49 19.31 12.63
CA CYS A 47 33.40 18.17 12.58
C CYS A 47 34.43 18.36 11.47
N ASP A 48 35.72 18.19 11.80
CA ASP A 48 36.81 18.24 10.83
C ASP A 48 37.28 16.84 10.46
N ILE A 49 37.26 16.54 9.16
CA ILE A 49 37.70 15.25 8.63
C ILE A 49 38.87 15.48 7.66
N GLN A 50 40.00 14.85 7.93
CA GLN A 50 41.16 14.85 7.06
C GLN A 50 41.34 13.45 6.45
N LYS A 51 41.16 13.35 5.12
CA LYS A 51 41.32 12.11 4.34
C LYS A 51 41.73 12.44 2.92
N ASP A 52 42.43 11.52 2.27
CA ASP A 52 42.75 11.62 0.86
C ASP A 52 41.58 11.10 0.02
N TRP A 53 40.82 12.03 -0.55
CA TRP A 53 39.79 11.73 -1.53
C TRP A 53 40.20 12.17 -2.94
N PRO A 54 40.05 11.35 -3.95
CA PRO A 54 40.23 11.77 -5.35
C PRO A 54 39.24 12.86 -5.76
N LEU A 55 39.68 13.74 -6.67
CA LEU A 55 38.76 14.67 -7.32
C LEU A 55 37.66 13.90 -8.05
N GLY A 56 36.40 14.29 -7.87
CA GLY A 56 35.21 13.60 -8.40
C GLY A 56 34.58 12.60 -7.42
N THR A 57 35.19 12.41 -6.22
CA THR A 57 34.54 11.61 -5.17
C THR A 57 33.21 12.23 -4.77
N VAL A 58 32.21 11.37 -4.58
CA VAL A 58 30.89 11.75 -4.08
C VAL A 58 30.70 11.21 -2.68
N LEU A 59 30.41 12.11 -1.74
CA LEU A 59 30.12 11.80 -0.36
C LEU A 59 28.63 11.93 -0.11
N SER A 60 28.01 10.92 0.54
CA SER A 60 26.63 10.98 1.03
C SER A 60 26.65 10.95 2.54
N TYR A 61 25.90 11.82 3.20
CA TYR A 61 25.92 11.92 4.65
C TYR A 61 24.62 12.46 5.22
N TYR A 62 24.46 12.27 6.54
CA TYR A 62 23.34 12.80 7.31
C TYR A 62 23.77 13.03 8.76
N TYR A 63 22.94 13.75 9.50
CA TYR A 63 23.16 14.03 10.90
C TYR A 63 22.15 13.30 11.78
N SER A 64 22.59 12.90 12.99
CA SER A 64 21.69 12.36 14.03
C SER A 64 21.97 13.05 15.38
N VAL A 65 20.91 13.08 16.20
CA VAL A 65 20.97 13.51 17.60
C VAL A 65 20.97 12.28 18.47
N GLU A 66 21.98 12.17 19.33
CA GLU A 66 22.11 11.02 20.22
C GLU A 66 22.14 11.44 21.69
N ARG A 67 21.64 10.57 22.55
CA ARG A 67 21.76 10.70 24.01
C ARG A 67 22.19 9.36 24.61
N GLY A 68 23.37 9.37 25.24
CA GLY A 68 23.91 8.16 25.86
C GLY A 68 24.13 6.99 24.89
N GLY A 69 24.43 7.24 23.62
CA GLY A 69 24.63 6.24 22.57
C GLY A 69 23.34 5.70 21.96
N THR A 70 22.21 6.36 22.25
CA THR A 70 20.91 6.04 21.60
C THR A 70 20.49 7.20 20.72
N THR A 71 20.13 6.91 19.47
CA THR A 71 19.61 7.91 18.52
C THR A 71 18.23 8.36 18.96
N GLU A 72 18.07 9.63 19.30
CA GLU A 72 16.77 10.25 19.63
C GLU A 72 16.09 10.83 18.39
N ARG A 73 16.88 11.37 17.46
CA ARG A 73 16.40 11.97 16.21
C ARG A 73 17.44 11.81 15.11
N GLN A 74 16.99 11.67 13.90
CA GLN A 74 17.84 11.68 12.70
C GLN A 74 17.17 12.47 11.59
N GLU A 75 17.95 12.93 10.64
CA GLU A 75 17.46 13.57 9.43
C GLU A 75 16.66 12.61 8.54
N TRP A 76 15.93 13.17 7.60
CA TRP A 76 15.22 12.40 6.58
C TRP A 76 16.19 11.73 5.60
N LEU A 77 16.20 10.39 5.58
CA LEU A 77 17.21 9.60 4.86
C LEU A 77 16.88 9.29 3.40
N VAL A 78 15.66 9.57 2.94
CA VAL A 78 15.27 9.30 1.55
C VAL A 78 16.06 10.13 0.55
N VAL A 79 16.39 11.37 0.94
CA VAL A 79 17.29 12.26 0.19
C VAL A 79 18.35 12.80 1.15
N PRO A 80 19.44 12.07 1.38
CA PRO A 80 20.52 12.48 2.27
C PRO A 80 21.31 13.64 1.67
N HIS A 81 22.07 14.35 2.51
CA HIS A 81 23.03 15.34 2.01
C HIS A 81 24.06 14.70 1.07
N ARG A 82 24.47 15.46 0.08
CA ARG A 82 25.45 15.01 -0.91
C ARG A 82 26.50 16.08 -1.17
N LEU A 83 27.76 15.69 -1.19
CA LEU A 83 28.89 16.56 -1.49
C LEU A 83 29.76 15.92 -2.57
N GLU A 84 29.81 16.55 -3.74
CA GLU A 84 30.74 16.18 -4.81
C GLU A 84 32.04 16.99 -4.69
N LEU A 85 33.15 16.32 -4.64
CA LEU A 85 34.49 16.93 -4.59
C LEU A 85 34.93 17.27 -6.02
N THR A 86 34.18 18.15 -6.68
CA THR A 86 34.38 18.54 -8.08
C THR A 86 35.04 19.91 -8.26
N ALA A 87 35.13 20.73 -7.19
CA ALA A 87 35.93 21.95 -7.21
C ALA A 87 37.41 21.62 -6.89
N GLY A 88 38.30 22.23 -7.63
CA GLY A 88 39.76 21.98 -7.52
C GLY A 88 40.40 22.54 -6.26
N GLY A 89 39.74 22.37 -5.11
CA GLY A 89 40.19 22.86 -3.80
C GLY A 89 40.94 21.81 -2.99
N THR A 90 41.74 22.29 -2.01
CA THR A 90 42.46 21.47 -1.03
C THR A 90 41.69 21.34 0.28
N SER A 91 40.71 22.24 0.54
CA SER A 91 39.87 22.25 1.72
C SER A 91 38.44 22.69 1.42
N TYR A 92 37.49 22.11 2.15
CA TYR A 92 36.06 22.42 2.06
C TYR A 92 35.54 22.86 3.43
N ARG A 93 34.75 23.92 3.46
CA ARG A 93 33.88 24.27 4.58
C ARG A 93 32.43 24.16 4.14
N VAL A 94 31.67 23.25 4.77
CA VAL A 94 30.28 22.97 4.45
C VAL A 94 29.40 23.53 5.56
N TYR A 95 28.43 24.36 5.20
CA TYR A 95 27.42 24.93 6.07
C TYR A 95 26.08 24.37 5.70
N ASP A 96 25.62 23.43 6.50
CA ASP A 96 24.36 22.71 6.29
C ASP A 96 23.25 23.21 7.21
N HIS A 97 22.03 22.97 6.81
CA HIS A 97 20.84 23.05 7.64
C HIS A 97 20.30 21.65 7.91
N TRP A 98 19.73 21.45 9.09
CA TRP A 98 19.07 20.19 9.43
C TRP A 98 17.93 19.89 8.46
N SER A 99 17.88 18.68 7.91
CA SER A 99 16.92 18.26 6.90
C SER A 99 15.84 17.36 7.50
N ASP A 100 14.71 17.94 7.91
CA ASP A 100 13.50 17.18 8.27
C ASP A 100 12.73 16.75 7.03
N LEU A 101 11.71 15.90 7.22
CA LEU A 101 10.76 15.51 6.18
C LEU A 101 10.00 16.75 5.66
N PRO A 102 10.21 17.17 4.40
CA PRO A 102 9.60 18.39 3.89
C PRO A 102 8.08 18.22 3.64
N GLU A 103 7.37 19.35 3.63
CA GLU A 103 5.93 19.39 3.34
C GLU A 103 5.59 18.82 1.97
N ASP A 104 6.46 19.05 1.00
CA ASP A 104 6.35 18.63 -0.39
C ASP A 104 7.20 17.38 -0.70
N SER A 105 7.45 16.52 0.30
CA SER A 105 8.27 15.31 0.17
C SER A 105 7.81 14.38 -0.97
N PHE A 106 6.53 14.44 -1.35
CA PHE A 106 6.00 13.69 -2.49
C PHE A 106 6.70 14.05 -3.82
N LEU A 107 7.24 15.27 -3.95
CA LEU A 107 8.00 15.69 -5.15
C LEU A 107 9.33 14.93 -5.29
N TYR A 108 9.88 14.41 -4.20
CA TYR A 108 11.08 13.58 -4.21
C TYR A 108 10.80 12.09 -4.47
N SER A 109 9.53 11.70 -4.51
CA SER A 109 9.14 10.32 -4.82
C SER A 109 9.54 9.94 -6.23
N SER A 110 9.78 8.64 -6.48
CA SER A 110 10.07 8.13 -7.82
C SER A 110 8.89 8.35 -8.78
N ALA A 111 7.67 8.39 -8.25
CA ALA A 111 6.48 8.73 -9.03
C ALA A 111 6.59 10.11 -9.67
N VAL A 112 7.04 11.10 -8.93
CA VAL A 112 7.15 12.46 -9.43
C VAL A 112 8.51 12.69 -10.10
N SER A 113 9.62 12.51 -9.37
CA SER A 113 10.95 12.84 -9.88
C SER A 113 11.38 11.97 -11.06
N ASP A 114 11.20 10.65 -10.99
CA ASP A 114 11.73 9.73 -12.00
C ASP A 114 10.73 9.50 -13.14
N CYS A 115 9.43 9.42 -12.81
CA CYS A 115 8.40 9.12 -13.81
C CYS A 115 7.85 10.37 -14.49
N LEU A 116 7.32 11.34 -13.72
CA LEU A 116 6.64 12.50 -14.31
C LEU A 116 7.63 13.58 -14.78
N MET A 117 8.64 13.89 -13.94
CA MET A 117 9.57 15.01 -14.23
C MET A 117 10.80 14.57 -15.02
N GLU A 118 11.09 13.24 -15.07
CA GLU A 118 12.29 12.69 -15.70
C GLU A 118 13.56 13.39 -15.21
N ALA A 119 13.71 13.49 -13.89
CA ALA A 119 14.87 14.14 -13.27
C ALA A 119 16.18 13.61 -13.86
N ARG A 120 16.98 14.49 -14.44
CA ARG A 120 18.26 14.16 -15.08
C ARG A 120 19.39 14.58 -14.19
N LEU A 121 19.74 13.69 -13.26
CA LEU A 121 20.90 13.90 -12.41
C LEU A 121 22.17 13.96 -13.26
N SER A 122 22.97 14.96 -13.04
CA SER A 122 24.24 15.12 -13.71
C SER A 122 25.38 15.36 -12.73
N VAL A 123 26.55 14.81 -13.06
CA VAL A 123 27.75 15.09 -12.27
C VAL A 123 28.12 16.55 -12.52
N PRO A 124 28.28 17.38 -11.45
CA PRO A 124 28.68 18.76 -11.62
C PRO A 124 30.02 18.87 -12.37
N PRO A 125 30.16 19.87 -13.26
CA PRO A 125 31.43 20.06 -13.96
C PRO A 125 32.57 20.38 -12.97
N VAL A 126 33.75 19.86 -13.25
CA VAL A 126 34.94 20.18 -12.46
C VAL A 126 35.31 21.64 -12.64
N THR A 127 35.25 22.41 -11.57
CA THR A 127 35.70 23.83 -11.55
C THR A 127 37.10 23.95 -10.97
N ARG A 128 37.89 24.95 -11.43
CA ARG A 128 39.28 25.20 -10.97
C ARG A 128 39.47 26.65 -10.65
N PHE A 129 38.58 27.22 -9.84
CA PHE A 129 38.74 28.55 -9.33
C PHE A 129 39.77 28.56 -8.19
N VAL A 130 40.42 29.70 -7.97
CA VAL A 130 41.37 29.84 -6.86
C VAL A 130 40.64 29.76 -5.53
N ARG A 131 39.44 30.33 -5.45
CA ARG A 131 38.54 30.28 -4.30
C ARG A 131 37.11 30.10 -4.84
N THR A 132 36.39 29.15 -4.30
CA THR A 132 35.05 28.78 -4.80
C THR A 132 34.01 28.96 -3.68
N VAL A 133 32.90 29.66 -4.01
CA VAL A 133 31.67 29.57 -3.24
C VAL A 133 30.74 28.67 -4.00
N ARG A 134 30.30 27.54 -3.41
CA ARG A 134 29.30 26.66 -3.90
C ARG A 134 27.97 26.98 -3.26
N ILE A 135 26.95 27.26 -4.08
CA ILE A 135 25.58 27.44 -3.63
C ILE A 135 24.84 26.13 -3.90
N ARG A 136 24.11 25.64 -2.89
CA ARG A 136 23.28 24.44 -2.94
C ARG A 136 21.87 24.80 -2.48
N VAL A 137 20.82 24.37 -3.20
CA VAL A 137 19.42 24.64 -2.89
C VAL A 137 18.55 23.46 -3.29
N ARG A 138 17.39 23.36 -2.68
CA ARG A 138 16.35 22.39 -3.02
C ARG A 138 15.22 23.04 -3.82
N ALA A 139 14.91 22.49 -4.99
CA ALA A 139 13.84 22.93 -5.88
C ALA A 139 13.20 21.73 -6.61
N PRO A 140 12.55 20.82 -5.87
CA PRO A 140 11.97 19.59 -6.43
C PRO A 140 10.74 19.84 -7.29
N GLN A 141 10.11 21.03 -7.24
CA GLN A 141 8.90 21.42 -7.94
C GLN A 141 9.14 21.80 -9.41
N LEU A 142 10.39 21.83 -9.86
CA LEU A 142 10.70 22.13 -11.28
C LEU A 142 10.10 21.08 -12.21
N ARG A 143 9.46 21.56 -13.27
CA ARG A 143 8.80 20.71 -14.27
C ARG A 143 9.78 20.23 -15.34
N LYS A 144 9.38 19.18 -16.06
CA LYS A 144 10.13 18.65 -17.20
C LYS A 144 10.51 19.78 -18.19
N GLY A 145 11.81 19.84 -18.51
CA GLY A 145 12.34 20.88 -19.41
C GLY A 145 12.69 22.21 -18.75
N GLN A 146 12.34 22.41 -17.48
CA GLN A 146 12.80 23.56 -16.70
C GLN A 146 14.18 23.31 -16.09
N ARG A 147 14.94 24.36 -15.89
CA ARG A 147 16.21 24.37 -15.14
C ARG A 147 16.24 25.52 -14.16
N LEU A 148 16.99 25.36 -13.11
CA LEU A 148 17.22 26.43 -12.12
C LEU A 148 18.44 27.27 -12.52
N CYS A 149 18.33 28.57 -12.34
CA CYS A 149 19.42 29.51 -12.46
C CYS A 149 19.50 30.37 -11.20
N VAL A 150 20.69 30.83 -10.85
CA VAL A 150 20.90 31.87 -9.83
C VAL A 150 21.30 33.16 -10.51
N VAL A 151 20.70 34.26 -10.07
CA VAL A 151 20.98 35.63 -10.55
C VAL A 151 21.10 36.56 -9.35
N GLY A 152 21.93 37.58 -9.42
CA GLY A 152 22.15 38.45 -8.29
C GLY A 152 22.87 39.74 -8.64
N GLN A 153 23.13 40.53 -7.63
CA GLN A 153 23.74 41.88 -7.73
C GLN A 153 25.16 41.85 -8.30
N GLN A 154 25.92 40.81 -7.99
CA GLN A 154 27.36 40.73 -8.29
C GLN A 154 27.60 40.44 -9.78
N PRO A 155 28.73 40.89 -10.37
CA PRO A 155 29.05 40.54 -11.79
C PRO A 155 29.10 39.03 -12.04
N ALA A 156 29.58 38.23 -11.09
CA ALA A 156 29.60 36.77 -11.17
C ALA A 156 28.18 36.16 -11.22
N LEU A 157 27.16 36.89 -10.75
CA LEU A 157 25.76 36.49 -10.69
C LEU A 157 24.90 37.22 -11.75
N GLY A 158 25.53 37.83 -12.75
CA GLY A 158 24.88 38.45 -13.91
C GLY A 158 24.28 39.84 -13.70
N GLN A 159 24.42 40.47 -12.55
CA GLN A 159 23.93 41.82 -12.20
C GLN A 159 22.42 41.97 -12.54
N TRP A 160 21.65 41.01 -12.04
CA TRP A 160 20.19 40.93 -12.28
C TRP A 160 19.73 40.78 -13.74
N LYS A 161 20.69 40.46 -14.66
CA LYS A 161 20.37 40.24 -16.09
C LYS A 161 20.19 38.75 -16.35
N MET A 162 19.01 38.34 -16.76
CA MET A 162 18.66 36.94 -16.99
C MET A 162 19.57 36.26 -18.01
N GLU A 163 20.02 36.97 -19.04
CA GLU A 163 20.93 36.41 -20.04
C GLU A 163 22.32 36.09 -19.49
N ARG A 164 22.61 36.56 -18.28
CA ARG A 164 23.85 36.30 -17.56
C ARG A 164 23.66 35.53 -16.28
N ALA A 165 22.44 35.02 -16.01
CA ALA A 165 22.15 34.18 -14.87
C ALA A 165 23.02 32.91 -14.93
N VAL A 166 23.51 32.48 -13.78
CA VAL A 166 24.36 31.29 -13.67
C VAL A 166 23.47 30.05 -13.65
N PRO A 167 23.60 29.14 -14.62
CA PRO A 167 22.83 27.91 -14.63
C PRO A 167 23.29 26.99 -13.48
N MET A 168 22.35 26.34 -12.84
CA MET A 168 22.63 25.36 -11.79
C MET A 168 22.55 23.94 -12.36
N THR A 169 23.19 23.00 -11.67
CA THR A 169 23.20 21.58 -12.00
C THR A 169 22.40 20.81 -10.97
N GLU A 170 21.44 20.00 -11.41
CA GLU A 170 20.76 19.03 -10.54
C GLU A 170 21.70 17.85 -10.31
N HIS A 171 22.26 17.75 -9.11
CA HIS A 171 23.27 16.74 -8.74
C HIS A 171 22.68 15.61 -7.89
N ALA A 172 21.56 15.88 -7.21
CA ALA A 172 20.73 14.91 -6.52
C ALA A 172 19.25 15.26 -6.79
N VAL A 173 18.34 14.35 -6.48
CA VAL A 173 16.90 14.54 -6.75
C VAL A 173 16.40 15.80 -6.09
N GLY A 174 15.96 16.77 -6.91
CA GLY A 174 15.46 18.06 -6.46
C GLY A 174 16.53 18.99 -5.84
N GLU A 175 17.81 18.58 -5.82
CA GLU A 175 18.89 19.38 -5.24
C GLU A 175 19.80 19.94 -6.35
N TRP A 176 19.97 21.25 -6.33
CA TRP A 176 20.66 22.03 -7.35
C TRP A 176 21.86 22.75 -6.79
N MET A 177 22.93 22.81 -7.57
CA MET A 177 24.17 23.50 -7.16
C MET A 177 24.77 24.33 -8.29
N ALA A 178 25.52 25.37 -7.89
CA ALA A 178 26.37 26.17 -8.76
C ALA A 178 27.66 26.60 -8.04
N ASP A 179 28.78 26.58 -8.76
CA ASP A 179 30.06 27.07 -8.29
C ASP A 179 30.31 28.50 -8.79
N ILE A 180 30.63 29.40 -7.85
CA ILE A 180 30.88 30.82 -8.10
C ILE A 180 32.35 31.12 -7.84
N ASP A 181 33.02 31.78 -8.78
CA ASP A 181 34.40 32.26 -8.63
C ASP A 181 34.45 33.48 -7.71
N VAL A 182 35.03 33.33 -6.53
CA VAL A 182 35.11 34.39 -5.53
C VAL A 182 35.93 35.58 -6.01
N SER A 183 36.89 35.38 -6.95
CA SER A 183 37.66 36.48 -7.52
C SER A 183 36.82 37.52 -8.30
N ARG A 184 35.58 37.16 -8.61
CA ARG A 184 34.60 38.01 -9.33
C ARG A 184 33.50 38.56 -8.41
N LEU A 185 33.66 38.43 -7.09
CA LEU A 185 32.75 38.93 -6.07
C LEU A 185 33.39 40.12 -5.35
N TYR A 186 32.61 41.12 -5.03
CA TYR A 186 33.05 42.34 -4.36
C TYR A 186 32.30 42.50 -3.01
N GLY A 187 33.01 42.97 -1.99
CA GLY A 187 32.44 43.21 -0.67
C GLY A 187 32.34 41.92 0.17
N SER A 188 31.61 42.02 1.28
CA SER A 188 31.46 40.96 2.27
C SER A 188 30.14 40.17 2.18
N GLN A 189 29.30 40.55 1.23
CA GLN A 189 28.00 39.89 1.02
C GLN A 189 27.60 39.87 -0.46
N MET A 190 26.72 38.95 -0.82
CA MET A 190 26.08 38.89 -2.15
C MET A 190 24.56 38.76 -1.99
N GLU A 191 23.83 39.57 -2.76
CA GLU A 191 22.39 39.41 -2.91
C GLU A 191 22.11 38.58 -4.14
N LEU A 192 21.18 37.64 -4.01
CA LEU A 192 20.82 36.71 -5.10
C LEU A 192 19.35 36.27 -5.02
N LYS A 193 18.89 35.70 -6.11
CA LYS A 193 17.58 35.07 -6.22
C LYS A 193 17.64 33.89 -7.19
N PHE A 194 16.75 32.94 -6.99
CA PHE A 194 16.64 31.77 -7.88
C PHE A 194 15.51 31.96 -8.88
N VAL A 195 15.71 31.42 -10.09
CA VAL A 195 14.77 31.58 -11.21
C VAL A 195 14.68 30.28 -11.99
N ALA A 196 13.47 29.76 -12.15
CA ALA A 196 13.21 28.65 -13.05
C ALA A 196 13.06 29.16 -14.48
N VAL A 197 13.73 28.51 -15.43
CA VAL A 197 13.77 28.88 -16.85
C VAL A 197 13.41 27.69 -17.72
N GLU A 198 12.55 27.86 -18.69
CA GLU A 198 12.18 26.82 -19.65
C GLU A 198 13.22 26.74 -20.79
N GLY A 199 14.07 25.71 -20.77
CA GLY A 199 15.13 25.56 -21.75
C GLY A 199 16.09 26.78 -21.76
N ASN A 200 16.12 27.52 -22.88
CA ASN A 200 16.86 28.77 -23.03
C ASN A 200 15.93 29.99 -23.23
N ASP A 201 14.64 29.85 -22.99
CA ASP A 201 13.66 30.91 -23.12
C ASP A 201 13.51 31.69 -21.80
N PHE A 202 14.26 32.78 -21.69
CA PHE A 202 14.22 33.65 -20.51
C PHE A 202 12.94 34.48 -20.40
N SER A 203 12.11 34.53 -21.45
CA SER A 203 10.82 35.26 -21.42
C SER A 203 9.79 34.56 -20.55
N LYS A 204 9.94 33.26 -20.32
CA LYS A 204 9.09 32.41 -19.49
C LYS A 204 9.73 32.09 -18.14
N SER A 205 10.51 33.02 -17.60
CA SER A 205 11.19 32.82 -16.31
C SER A 205 10.19 32.95 -15.14
N VAL A 206 10.27 32.03 -14.16
CA VAL A 206 9.52 32.07 -12.92
C VAL A 206 10.46 32.37 -11.77
N TRP A 207 10.29 33.52 -11.17
CA TRP A 207 11.14 33.99 -10.08
C TRP A 207 10.70 33.41 -8.73
N GLU A 208 11.69 33.17 -7.90
CA GLU A 208 11.45 32.81 -6.51
C GLU A 208 10.62 33.88 -5.79
N SER A 209 9.67 33.45 -4.97
CA SER A 209 8.83 34.33 -4.13
C SER A 209 9.61 34.92 -2.97
N GLY A 210 9.12 36.03 -2.39
CA GLY A 210 9.72 36.68 -1.24
C GLY A 210 10.84 37.66 -1.61
N ASP A 211 11.66 38.07 -0.60
CA ASP A 211 12.76 39.01 -0.75
C ASP A 211 13.99 38.38 -1.37
N ASN A 212 14.97 39.22 -1.76
CA ASN A 212 16.28 38.74 -2.20
C ASN A 212 17.00 38.06 -1.04
N ARG A 213 17.69 36.95 -1.33
CA ARG A 213 18.55 36.31 -0.33
C ARG A 213 19.88 37.05 -0.19
N THR A 214 20.35 37.15 1.01
CA THR A 214 21.68 37.74 1.32
C THR A 214 22.59 36.65 1.87
N VAL A 215 23.71 36.40 1.23
CA VAL A 215 24.73 35.43 1.66
C VAL A 215 25.99 36.19 2.05
N MET A 216 26.47 35.97 3.27
CA MET A 216 27.75 36.55 3.77
C MET A 216 28.92 35.79 3.17
N LEU A 217 29.90 36.52 2.68
CA LEU A 217 31.10 35.92 2.13
C LEU A 217 32.15 35.81 3.23
N PRO A 218 32.61 34.60 3.57
CA PRO A 218 33.62 34.40 4.59
C PRO A 218 35.00 34.79 4.05
N LEU A 219 35.94 35.06 4.95
CA LEU A 219 37.37 35.12 4.57
C LEU A 219 37.80 33.73 4.10
N MET A 220 38.42 33.66 2.91
CA MET A 220 38.81 32.43 2.25
C MET A 220 40.28 32.41 1.90
N SER A 221 40.91 31.28 2.10
CA SER A 221 42.28 30.99 1.65
C SER A 221 42.28 30.49 0.19
N ASP A 222 43.43 30.57 -0.47
CA ASP A 222 43.58 29.99 -1.80
C ASP A 222 43.41 28.45 -1.74
N GLY A 223 42.71 27.90 -2.68
CA GLY A 223 42.36 26.46 -2.70
C GLY A 223 41.21 26.08 -1.77
N GLU A 224 40.48 27.04 -1.25
CA GLU A 224 39.32 26.78 -0.37
C GLU A 224 38.01 26.83 -1.12
N VAL A 225 37.12 25.90 -0.76
CA VAL A 225 35.74 25.79 -1.25
C VAL A 225 34.79 25.97 -0.07
N VAL A 226 33.90 26.94 -0.13
CA VAL A 226 32.84 27.13 0.87
C VAL A 226 31.53 26.74 0.26
N VAL A 227 30.80 25.79 0.89
CA VAL A 227 29.52 25.28 0.46
C VAL A 227 28.41 25.83 1.35
N TYR A 228 27.45 26.51 0.77
CA TYR A 228 26.27 27.01 1.47
C TYR A 228 25.05 26.23 1.04
N ASP A 229 24.37 25.57 1.97
CA ASP A 229 23.00 25.09 1.81
C ASP A 229 22.07 26.29 2.08
N LEU A 230 21.36 26.75 1.04
CA LEU A 230 20.41 27.85 1.13
C LEU A 230 18.96 27.38 1.24
N THR A 231 18.76 26.15 1.64
CA THR A 231 17.46 25.51 1.88
C THR A 231 16.57 25.42 0.65
N GLU A 232 15.25 25.59 0.78
CA GLU A 232 14.27 25.44 -0.32
C GLU A 232 14.08 26.74 -1.10
N VAL A 233 13.81 26.59 -2.40
CA VAL A 233 13.41 27.67 -3.29
C VAL A 233 11.90 27.67 -3.43
N PHE A 234 11.22 28.77 -3.13
CA PHE A 234 9.77 28.89 -3.22
C PHE A 234 9.35 29.48 -4.55
N LEU A 235 9.05 28.62 -5.52
CA LEU A 235 8.54 29.00 -6.84
C LEU A 235 7.00 29.00 -6.85
N PRO A 236 6.32 30.04 -7.37
CA PRO A 236 4.87 30.13 -7.43
C PRO A 236 4.32 29.25 -8.58
N LEU A 237 4.51 27.95 -8.49
CA LEU A 237 4.01 26.97 -9.44
C LEU A 237 2.68 26.39 -8.97
N ALA A 238 1.82 26.00 -9.91
CA ALA A 238 0.57 25.33 -9.59
C ALA A 238 0.83 23.97 -8.91
N PRO A 239 0.01 23.57 -7.91
CA PRO A 239 0.16 22.29 -7.25
C PRO A 239 -0.01 21.12 -8.22
N LEU A 240 0.73 20.04 -7.98
CA LEU A 240 0.66 18.82 -8.78
C LEU A 240 -0.71 18.17 -8.63
N ARG A 241 -1.42 17.96 -9.74
CA ARG A 241 -2.66 17.19 -9.80
C ARG A 241 -2.69 16.36 -11.07
N VAL A 242 -2.94 15.05 -10.93
CA VAL A 242 -3.01 14.11 -12.06
C VAL A 242 -4.23 13.22 -11.98
N ALA A 243 -4.69 12.75 -13.14
CA ALA A 243 -5.77 11.79 -13.27
C ALA A 243 -5.21 10.39 -13.54
N GLY A 244 -5.97 9.35 -13.16
CA GLY A 244 -5.60 7.97 -13.39
C GLY A 244 -6.77 7.00 -13.44
N THR A 245 -6.44 5.77 -13.80
CA THR A 245 -7.38 4.64 -13.87
C THR A 245 -6.94 3.53 -12.94
N LEU A 246 -7.90 2.93 -12.25
CA LEU A 246 -7.74 1.68 -11.52
C LEU A 246 -8.33 0.55 -12.38
N VAL A 247 -7.53 -0.49 -12.61
CA VAL A 247 -7.97 -1.75 -13.20
C VAL A 247 -7.04 -2.89 -12.74
N PRO A 248 -7.59 -4.01 -12.23
CA PRO A 248 -6.78 -5.17 -11.90
C PRO A 248 -6.07 -5.71 -13.14
N VAL A 249 -4.81 -6.17 -13.02
CA VAL A 249 -4.10 -6.78 -14.16
C VAL A 249 -4.87 -7.97 -14.70
N PHE A 250 -5.42 -8.83 -13.83
CA PHE A 250 -6.22 -9.99 -14.26
C PHE A 250 -7.47 -9.62 -15.07
N SER A 251 -8.03 -8.41 -14.86
CA SER A 251 -9.24 -7.93 -15.56
C SER A 251 -8.98 -7.40 -16.96
N LEU A 252 -7.72 -7.16 -17.33
CA LEU A 252 -7.36 -6.66 -18.64
C LEU A 252 -7.74 -7.66 -19.74
N ARG A 253 -8.16 -7.13 -20.88
CA ARG A 253 -8.47 -7.91 -22.09
C ARG A 253 -7.82 -7.26 -23.30
N SER A 254 -7.06 -8.04 -24.04
CA SER A 254 -6.59 -7.70 -25.37
C SER A 254 -6.91 -8.82 -26.36
N LYS A 255 -6.67 -8.58 -27.65
CA LYS A 255 -6.86 -9.62 -28.69
C LYS A 255 -5.87 -10.78 -28.56
N SER A 256 -4.76 -10.59 -27.83
CA SER A 256 -3.73 -11.58 -27.59
C SER A 256 -3.77 -12.22 -26.18
N SER A 257 -4.67 -11.78 -25.29
CA SER A 257 -4.77 -12.33 -23.93
C SER A 257 -5.10 -13.83 -23.93
N PHE A 258 -4.67 -14.51 -22.88
CA PHE A 258 -4.95 -15.94 -22.68
C PHE A 258 -6.08 -16.18 -21.66
N GLY A 259 -7.21 -15.52 -21.83
CA GLY A 259 -8.38 -15.62 -20.94
C GLY A 259 -8.25 -14.85 -19.61
N VAL A 260 -7.13 -14.23 -19.36
CA VAL A 260 -6.81 -13.38 -18.21
C VAL A 260 -5.85 -12.29 -18.67
N GLY A 261 -5.85 -11.14 -18.02
CA GLY A 261 -4.87 -10.09 -18.30
C GLY A 261 -3.46 -10.47 -17.85
N ASP A 262 -2.45 -9.98 -18.57
CA ASP A 262 -1.04 -10.26 -18.33
C ASP A 262 -0.16 -9.00 -18.49
N PHE A 263 1.14 -9.14 -18.37
CA PHE A 263 2.06 -7.98 -18.45
C PHE A 263 2.21 -7.40 -19.87
N GLY A 264 1.89 -8.15 -20.90
CA GLY A 264 1.73 -7.63 -22.26
C GLY A 264 0.52 -6.71 -22.37
N ASP A 265 -0.60 -7.12 -21.79
CA ASP A 265 -1.82 -6.33 -21.70
C ASP A 265 -1.62 -5.07 -20.84
N LEU A 266 -0.84 -5.18 -19.76
CA LEU A 266 -0.48 -4.04 -18.93
C LEU A 266 0.25 -2.94 -19.74
N LYS A 267 1.18 -3.31 -20.62
CA LYS A 267 1.85 -2.34 -21.54
C LYS A 267 0.85 -1.64 -22.46
N LYS A 268 -0.11 -2.36 -23.01
CA LYS A 268 -1.17 -1.79 -23.87
C LYS A 268 -2.08 -0.84 -23.07
N MET A 269 -2.38 -1.19 -21.82
CA MET A 269 -3.17 -0.33 -20.94
C MET A 269 -2.44 0.96 -20.55
N ILE A 270 -1.11 0.90 -20.37
CA ILE A 270 -0.25 2.08 -20.19
C ILE A 270 -0.37 3.01 -21.40
N ASP A 271 -0.38 2.49 -22.62
CA ASP A 271 -0.57 3.30 -23.83
C ASP A 271 -1.92 4.01 -23.85
N TRP A 272 -3.00 3.35 -23.45
CA TRP A 272 -4.32 3.97 -23.38
C TRP A 272 -4.39 5.08 -22.30
N VAL A 273 -3.82 4.83 -21.12
CA VAL A 273 -3.74 5.83 -20.04
C VAL A 273 -2.98 7.08 -20.53
N ALA A 274 -1.85 6.89 -21.20
CA ALA A 274 -1.07 8.00 -21.79
C ALA A 274 -1.86 8.72 -22.90
N LEU A 275 -2.55 7.98 -23.79
CA LEU A 275 -3.38 8.51 -24.85
C LEU A 275 -4.48 9.44 -24.35
N THR A 276 -5.07 9.11 -23.22
CA THR A 276 -6.15 9.89 -22.59
C THR A 276 -5.65 10.98 -21.64
N ARG A 277 -4.33 11.30 -21.68
CA ARG A 277 -3.64 12.29 -20.84
C ARG A 277 -3.68 11.99 -19.34
N GLN A 278 -4.04 10.79 -18.98
CA GLN A 278 -3.89 10.33 -17.61
C GLN A 278 -2.43 10.02 -17.30
N ARG A 279 -2.07 10.00 -16.01
CA ARG A 279 -0.70 9.81 -15.54
C ARG A 279 -0.54 8.74 -14.47
N VAL A 280 -1.62 8.09 -14.09
CA VAL A 280 -1.59 7.00 -13.08
C VAL A 280 -2.35 5.79 -13.60
N LEU A 281 -1.73 4.63 -13.51
CA LEU A 281 -2.37 3.34 -13.68
C LEU A 281 -2.23 2.57 -12.36
N GLN A 282 -3.34 2.44 -11.64
CA GLN A 282 -3.38 1.68 -10.40
C GLN A 282 -3.84 0.25 -10.68
N VAL A 283 -3.12 -0.71 -10.11
CA VAL A 283 -3.46 -2.13 -10.18
C VAL A 283 -3.72 -2.69 -8.78
N LEU A 284 -4.38 -3.85 -8.70
CA LEU A 284 -4.50 -4.62 -7.46
C LEU A 284 -3.25 -5.50 -7.25
N PRO A 285 -3.12 -6.19 -6.09
CA PRO A 285 -1.92 -6.99 -5.80
C PRO A 285 -1.62 -8.01 -6.89
N ILE A 286 -0.34 -8.13 -7.24
CA ILE A 286 0.15 -9.03 -8.28
C ILE A 286 0.88 -10.26 -7.74
N ASN A 287 1.00 -10.39 -6.44
CA ASN A 287 1.70 -11.50 -5.80
C ASN A 287 0.99 -12.84 -6.01
N ASP A 288 1.76 -13.92 -5.90
CA ASP A 288 1.24 -15.28 -6.05
C ASP A 288 0.32 -15.67 -4.90
N THR A 289 -0.87 -16.14 -5.23
CA THR A 289 -1.92 -16.57 -4.29
C THR A 289 -2.25 -18.06 -4.42
N THR A 290 -1.47 -18.81 -5.20
CA THR A 290 -1.75 -20.20 -5.54
C THR A 290 -1.61 -21.13 -4.33
N GLN A 291 -2.72 -21.60 -3.79
CA GLN A 291 -2.81 -22.52 -2.65
C GLN A 291 -3.47 -23.85 -3.03
N THR A 292 -4.59 -23.78 -3.72
CA THR A 292 -5.48 -24.92 -4.00
C THR A 292 -5.55 -25.30 -5.48
N HIS A 293 -5.05 -24.43 -6.36
CA HIS A 293 -5.26 -24.50 -7.83
C HIS A 293 -6.74 -24.42 -8.25
N THR A 294 -7.60 -23.86 -7.38
CA THR A 294 -9.02 -23.63 -7.67
C THR A 294 -9.32 -22.13 -7.72
N TRP A 295 -10.53 -21.79 -8.11
CA TRP A 295 -11.00 -20.41 -8.18
C TRP A 295 -10.88 -19.64 -6.85
N THR A 296 -10.77 -20.32 -5.70
CA THR A 296 -10.55 -19.70 -4.40
C THR A 296 -9.22 -18.95 -4.32
N ASP A 297 -8.25 -19.35 -5.16
CA ASP A 297 -6.95 -18.66 -5.28
C ASP A 297 -7.05 -17.34 -6.08
N SER A 298 -8.22 -17.00 -6.62
CA SER A 298 -8.44 -15.73 -7.34
C SER A 298 -8.41 -14.49 -6.44
N TYR A 299 -8.47 -14.67 -5.12
CA TYR A 299 -8.42 -13.58 -4.13
C TYR A 299 -7.01 -12.98 -4.05
N PRO A 300 -6.80 -11.72 -4.52
CA PRO A 300 -5.44 -11.18 -4.68
C PRO A 300 -4.76 -10.77 -3.36
N TYR A 301 -5.50 -10.66 -2.25
CA TYR A 301 -4.98 -10.20 -0.96
C TYR A 301 -4.46 -11.32 -0.05
N SER A 302 -4.59 -12.60 -0.45
CA SER A 302 -4.08 -13.74 0.30
C SER A 302 -2.86 -14.37 -0.36
N CYS A 303 -1.78 -13.61 -0.51
CA CYS A 303 -0.57 -14.09 -1.16
C CYS A 303 0.17 -15.14 -0.34
N ILE A 304 0.77 -16.11 -1.02
CA ILE A 304 1.67 -17.11 -0.42
C ILE A 304 3.09 -16.58 -0.24
N SER A 305 3.46 -15.54 -0.97
CA SER A 305 4.76 -14.87 -0.87
C SER A 305 4.61 -13.38 -1.18
N ILE A 306 5.27 -12.56 -0.36
CA ILE A 306 5.34 -11.11 -0.57
C ILE A 306 6.28 -10.71 -1.72
N PHE A 307 7.02 -11.65 -2.28
CA PHE A 307 8.00 -11.42 -3.35
C PHE A 307 7.56 -12.02 -4.68
N ALA A 308 7.06 -13.27 -4.66
CA ALA A 308 6.72 -13.99 -5.87
C ALA A 308 5.51 -13.38 -6.59
N ILE A 309 5.58 -13.29 -7.90
CA ILE A 309 4.52 -12.80 -8.76
C ILE A 309 3.66 -13.98 -9.21
N HIS A 310 2.34 -13.77 -9.31
CA HIS A 310 1.39 -14.82 -9.70
C HIS A 310 1.66 -15.30 -11.14
N PRO A 311 1.81 -16.61 -11.38
CA PRO A 311 2.14 -17.16 -12.70
C PRO A 311 1.15 -16.82 -13.83
N GLN A 312 -0.10 -16.51 -13.50
CA GLN A 312 -1.10 -16.10 -14.50
C GLN A 312 -0.72 -14.87 -15.30
N TYR A 313 0.15 -14.00 -14.76
CA TYR A 313 0.52 -12.73 -15.39
C TYR A 313 1.62 -12.84 -16.45
N VAL A 314 2.17 -14.05 -16.68
CA VAL A 314 3.13 -14.24 -17.78
C VAL A 314 2.45 -13.99 -19.12
N ASP A 315 3.00 -13.06 -19.91
CA ASP A 315 2.65 -12.91 -21.31
C ASP A 315 3.32 -14.02 -22.12
N LEU A 316 2.56 -15.03 -22.50
CA LEU A 316 3.06 -16.17 -23.29
C LEU A 316 3.40 -15.75 -24.73
N SER A 317 2.76 -14.71 -25.27
CA SER A 317 2.98 -14.23 -26.63
C SER A 317 4.36 -13.58 -26.84
N ALA A 318 4.95 -13.08 -25.75
CA ALA A 318 6.29 -12.50 -25.74
C ALA A 318 7.41 -13.56 -25.62
N LEU A 319 7.06 -14.81 -25.39
CA LEU A 319 8.00 -15.92 -25.24
C LEU A 319 8.24 -16.66 -26.57
N PRO A 320 9.35 -17.40 -26.71
CA PRO A 320 9.56 -18.25 -27.87
C PRO A 320 8.40 -19.24 -28.06
N PRO A 321 7.97 -19.49 -29.30
CA PRO A 321 6.89 -20.46 -29.55
C PRO A 321 7.31 -21.90 -29.21
N LEU A 322 6.35 -22.73 -28.84
CA LEU A 322 6.60 -24.15 -28.65
C LEU A 322 7.11 -24.78 -29.95
N ALA A 323 8.13 -25.61 -29.87
CA ALA A 323 8.69 -26.33 -31.01
C ALA A 323 7.69 -27.34 -31.59
N ASP A 324 6.93 -28.02 -30.73
CA ASP A 324 5.85 -28.91 -31.14
C ASP A 324 4.70 -28.14 -31.79
N LYS A 325 4.56 -28.28 -33.12
CA LYS A 325 3.53 -27.64 -33.91
C LYS A 325 2.12 -28.03 -33.49
N LYS A 326 1.89 -29.28 -33.09
CA LYS A 326 0.57 -29.77 -32.66
C LYS A 326 0.17 -29.13 -31.34
N ALA A 327 1.08 -29.09 -30.36
CA ALA A 327 0.84 -28.42 -29.09
C ALA A 327 0.60 -26.91 -29.28
N ARG A 328 1.41 -26.25 -30.13
CA ARG A 328 1.23 -24.82 -30.44
C ARG A 328 -0.17 -24.50 -31.00
N ILE A 329 -0.68 -25.31 -31.95
CA ILE A 329 -2.02 -25.14 -32.52
C ILE A 329 -3.09 -25.34 -31.45
N ALA A 330 -2.96 -26.38 -30.62
CA ALA A 330 -3.92 -26.68 -29.55
C ALA A 330 -3.98 -25.55 -28.51
N TYR A 331 -2.84 -25.01 -28.10
CA TYR A 331 -2.80 -23.88 -27.16
C TYR A 331 -3.35 -22.57 -27.75
N GLU A 332 -3.13 -22.30 -29.05
CA GLU A 332 -3.70 -21.14 -29.71
C GLU A 332 -5.24 -21.23 -29.80
N GLN A 333 -5.76 -22.42 -30.09
CA GLN A 333 -7.21 -22.66 -30.09
C GLN A 333 -7.79 -22.47 -28.67
N LEU A 334 -7.12 -23.01 -27.64
CA LEU A 334 -7.54 -22.86 -26.24
C LEU A 334 -7.44 -21.41 -25.79
N ARG A 335 -6.41 -20.68 -26.22
CA ARG A 335 -6.26 -19.24 -25.96
C ARG A 335 -7.48 -18.46 -26.48
N SER A 336 -7.85 -18.70 -27.75
CA SER A 336 -9.01 -18.04 -28.35
C SER A 336 -10.29 -18.35 -27.59
N GLU A 337 -10.54 -19.64 -27.27
CA GLU A 337 -11.71 -20.07 -26.52
C GLU A 337 -11.81 -19.37 -25.14
N LEU A 338 -10.74 -19.39 -24.37
CA LEU A 338 -10.71 -18.76 -23.04
C LEU A 338 -10.81 -17.24 -23.13
N ASN A 339 -10.24 -16.64 -24.18
CA ASN A 339 -10.29 -15.18 -24.38
C ASN A 339 -11.69 -14.67 -24.75
N ASP A 340 -12.52 -15.51 -25.36
CA ASP A 340 -13.89 -15.16 -25.73
C ASP A 340 -14.86 -15.22 -24.53
N LEU A 341 -14.48 -15.84 -23.42
CA LEU A 341 -15.30 -15.89 -22.22
C LEU A 341 -15.56 -14.48 -21.65
N PRO A 342 -16.79 -14.19 -21.17
CA PRO A 342 -17.14 -12.89 -20.61
C PRO A 342 -16.43 -12.62 -19.28
N GLN A 343 -16.11 -13.63 -18.51
CA GLN A 343 -15.43 -13.60 -17.22
C GLN A 343 -14.23 -14.55 -17.22
N ILE A 344 -13.38 -14.46 -16.20
CA ILE A 344 -12.22 -15.33 -16.06
C ILE A 344 -12.66 -16.71 -15.59
N ASP A 345 -12.26 -17.76 -16.32
CA ASP A 345 -12.27 -19.15 -15.85
C ASP A 345 -10.89 -19.44 -15.25
N TYR A 346 -10.76 -19.21 -13.95
CA TYR A 346 -9.48 -19.24 -13.26
C TYR A 346 -8.77 -20.58 -13.40
N GLU A 347 -9.50 -21.69 -13.18
CA GLU A 347 -8.89 -23.02 -13.17
C GLU A 347 -8.38 -23.42 -14.55
N ARG A 348 -9.18 -23.23 -15.59
CA ARG A 348 -8.78 -23.55 -16.97
C ARG A 348 -7.60 -22.67 -17.43
N VAL A 349 -7.58 -21.39 -17.06
CA VAL A 349 -6.46 -20.49 -17.38
C VAL A 349 -5.19 -20.95 -16.68
N GLN A 350 -5.26 -21.26 -15.36
CA GLN A 350 -4.11 -21.74 -14.61
C GLN A 350 -3.54 -23.05 -15.17
N GLU A 351 -4.39 -24.01 -15.44
CA GLU A 351 -4.00 -25.30 -16.03
C GLU A 351 -3.31 -25.09 -17.39
N ALA A 352 -3.91 -24.28 -18.26
CA ALA A 352 -3.41 -24.02 -19.59
C ALA A 352 -2.04 -23.30 -19.58
N LYS A 353 -1.93 -22.21 -18.81
CA LYS A 353 -0.68 -21.42 -18.72
C LYS A 353 0.43 -22.22 -18.06
N THR A 354 0.14 -22.95 -16.99
CA THR A 354 1.12 -23.83 -16.33
C THR A 354 1.59 -24.95 -17.27
N GLY A 355 0.67 -25.59 -17.97
CA GLY A 355 1.01 -26.62 -18.97
C GLY A 355 1.93 -26.09 -20.07
N TYR A 356 1.60 -24.90 -20.62
CA TYR A 356 2.45 -24.25 -21.62
C TYR A 356 3.85 -23.95 -21.10
N LEU A 357 3.95 -23.36 -19.90
CA LEU A 357 5.23 -23.02 -19.27
C LEU A 357 6.07 -24.26 -18.94
N ARG A 358 5.44 -25.38 -18.57
CA ARG A 358 6.13 -26.67 -18.38
C ARG A 358 6.76 -27.18 -19.67
N LEU A 359 6.03 -27.11 -20.78
CA LEU A 359 6.56 -27.49 -22.11
C LEU A 359 7.70 -26.58 -22.54
N LEU A 360 7.56 -25.28 -22.31
CA LEU A 360 8.59 -24.30 -22.65
C LEU A 360 9.84 -24.48 -21.78
N PHE A 361 9.67 -24.76 -20.51
CA PHE A 361 10.78 -25.06 -19.59
C PHE A 361 11.55 -26.31 -20.03
N ALA A 362 10.85 -27.36 -20.43
CA ALA A 362 11.50 -28.58 -20.97
C ALA A 362 12.25 -28.30 -22.29
N GLN A 363 11.75 -27.35 -23.10
CA GLN A 363 12.37 -26.97 -24.37
C GLN A 363 13.61 -26.08 -24.20
N ASP A 364 13.49 -25.03 -23.41
CA ASP A 364 14.44 -23.90 -23.36
C ASP A 364 14.99 -23.59 -21.95
N GLY A 365 14.51 -24.25 -20.91
CA GLY A 365 14.81 -23.91 -19.51
C GLY A 365 16.32 -23.87 -19.22
N GLU A 366 17.06 -24.89 -19.61
CA GLU A 366 18.51 -24.94 -19.38
C GLU A 366 19.25 -23.80 -20.10
N ARG A 367 18.84 -23.48 -21.33
CA ARG A 367 19.43 -22.37 -22.09
C ARG A 367 19.19 -21.02 -21.41
N VAL A 368 17.97 -20.77 -20.94
CA VAL A 368 17.61 -19.54 -20.25
C VAL A 368 18.35 -19.40 -18.92
N MET A 369 18.39 -20.46 -18.13
CA MET A 369 19.09 -20.48 -16.84
C MET A 369 20.62 -20.36 -16.97
N ALA A 370 21.19 -20.65 -18.13
CA ALA A 370 22.60 -20.42 -18.43
C ALA A 370 22.94 -18.95 -18.76
N THR A 371 21.94 -18.08 -18.99
CA THR A 371 22.18 -16.67 -19.35
C THR A 371 22.73 -15.86 -18.17
N LYS A 372 23.49 -14.80 -18.51
CA LYS A 372 24.00 -13.85 -17.49
C LYS A 372 22.86 -13.16 -16.76
N ALA A 373 21.78 -12.77 -17.46
CA ALA A 373 20.62 -12.10 -16.89
C ALA A 373 19.90 -12.99 -15.86
N TYR A 374 19.68 -14.27 -16.18
CA TYR A 374 19.09 -15.20 -15.22
C TYR A 374 19.98 -15.40 -13.98
N ARG A 375 21.29 -15.57 -14.16
CA ARG A 375 22.22 -15.76 -13.03
C ARG A 375 22.23 -14.54 -12.10
N GLN A 376 22.18 -13.34 -12.67
CA GLN A 376 22.09 -12.12 -11.89
C GLN A 376 20.76 -12.06 -11.11
N PHE A 377 19.63 -12.31 -11.78
CA PHE A 377 18.31 -12.39 -11.13
C PHE A 377 18.31 -13.41 -9.99
N PHE A 378 18.85 -14.62 -10.21
CA PHE A 378 18.91 -15.66 -9.19
C PHE A 378 19.75 -15.20 -7.99
N GLN A 379 20.94 -14.66 -8.23
CA GLN A 379 21.85 -14.20 -7.17
C GLN A 379 21.20 -13.07 -6.32
N GLU A 380 20.51 -12.15 -6.95
CA GLU A 380 19.85 -11.03 -6.28
C GLU A 380 18.63 -11.48 -5.46
N ASN A 381 17.98 -12.58 -5.86
CA ASN A 381 16.69 -13.03 -5.31
C ASN A 381 16.77 -14.36 -4.55
N GLU A 382 17.93 -15.03 -4.51
CA GLU A 382 18.12 -16.38 -3.95
C GLU A 382 17.49 -16.56 -2.57
N ARG A 383 17.55 -15.53 -1.73
CA ARG A 383 17.07 -15.58 -0.34
C ARG A 383 15.60 -15.94 -0.22
N TRP A 384 14.75 -15.42 -1.12
CA TRP A 384 13.31 -15.70 -1.12
C TRP A 384 12.91 -16.70 -2.20
N LEU A 385 13.60 -16.68 -3.34
CA LEU A 385 13.26 -17.48 -4.52
C LEU A 385 13.44 -18.99 -4.28
N VAL A 386 14.51 -19.36 -3.59
CA VAL A 386 14.77 -20.77 -3.28
C VAL A 386 13.70 -21.36 -2.36
N PRO A 387 13.41 -20.80 -1.18
CA PRO A 387 12.34 -21.33 -0.33
C PRO A 387 10.96 -21.27 -1.00
N TYR A 388 10.65 -20.23 -1.76
CA TYR A 388 9.39 -20.14 -2.49
C TYR A 388 9.20 -21.30 -3.48
N ALA A 389 10.23 -21.58 -4.29
CA ALA A 389 10.17 -22.67 -5.25
C ALA A 389 10.10 -24.05 -4.58
N GLN A 390 10.78 -24.22 -3.46
CA GLN A 390 10.70 -25.43 -2.62
C GLN A 390 9.29 -25.60 -2.03
N TYR A 391 8.71 -24.53 -1.47
CA TYR A 391 7.34 -24.53 -0.97
C TYR A 391 6.34 -24.94 -2.07
N CYS A 392 6.42 -24.34 -3.25
CA CYS A 392 5.54 -24.68 -4.37
C CYS A 392 5.67 -26.13 -4.80
N SER A 393 6.92 -26.65 -4.88
CA SER A 393 7.17 -28.05 -5.20
C SER A 393 6.59 -29.01 -4.17
N LEU A 394 6.70 -28.68 -2.87
CA LEU A 394 6.15 -29.49 -1.78
C LEU A 394 4.63 -29.43 -1.72
N ARG A 395 4.03 -28.21 -1.86
CA ARG A 395 2.58 -28.03 -1.97
C ARG A 395 1.98 -28.90 -3.06
N ASP A 396 2.56 -28.85 -4.26
CA ASP A 396 2.07 -29.61 -5.40
C ASP A 396 2.26 -31.13 -5.20
N ARG A 397 3.38 -31.55 -4.58
CA ARG A 397 3.66 -32.94 -4.26
C ARG A 397 2.69 -33.52 -3.23
N TYR A 398 2.36 -32.77 -2.20
CA TYR A 398 1.48 -33.21 -1.11
C TYR A 398 0.00 -32.88 -1.35
N GLY A 399 -0.29 -32.10 -2.41
CA GLY A 399 -1.68 -31.70 -2.75
C GLY A 399 -2.33 -30.79 -1.72
N SER A 400 -1.55 -30.08 -0.91
CA SER A 400 -2.04 -29.17 0.12
C SER A 400 -1.06 -28.04 0.38
N ALA A 401 -1.57 -26.82 0.52
CA ALA A 401 -0.80 -25.67 1.00
C ALA A 401 -0.56 -25.70 2.52
N ASP A 402 -1.39 -26.43 3.27
CA ASP A 402 -1.25 -26.52 4.71
C ASP A 402 -0.04 -27.38 5.08
N PHE A 403 1.10 -26.71 5.27
CA PHE A 403 2.36 -27.35 5.64
C PHE A 403 2.32 -28.03 7.01
N SER A 404 1.36 -27.73 7.88
CA SER A 404 1.19 -28.44 9.16
C SER A 404 0.70 -29.88 8.98
N THR A 405 0.05 -30.15 7.83
CA THR A 405 -0.48 -31.50 7.47
C THR A 405 0.51 -32.31 6.61
N TRP A 406 1.62 -31.71 6.18
CA TRP A 406 2.60 -32.43 5.36
C TRP A 406 3.25 -33.56 6.15
N PRO A 407 3.65 -34.67 5.51
CA PRO A 407 4.34 -35.76 6.20
C PRO A 407 5.74 -35.38 6.72
N ALA A 408 6.37 -34.37 6.12
CA ALA A 408 7.66 -33.80 6.49
C ALA A 408 7.70 -32.32 6.06
N HIS A 409 8.74 -31.58 6.43
CA HIS A 409 8.93 -30.17 6.04
C HIS A 409 7.88 -29.21 6.61
N HIS A 410 7.48 -29.39 7.87
CA HIS A 410 6.48 -28.54 8.53
C HIS A 410 6.94 -27.07 8.70
N GLN A 411 8.24 -26.85 8.67
CA GLN A 411 8.88 -25.54 8.70
C GLN A 411 10.15 -25.63 7.87
N TRP A 412 10.46 -24.56 7.14
CA TRP A 412 11.68 -24.48 6.33
C TRP A 412 12.94 -24.40 7.19
N ASP A 413 14.00 -25.12 6.78
CA ASP A 413 15.33 -25.07 7.39
C ASP A 413 16.46 -25.17 6.34
N GLU A 414 17.70 -25.03 6.78
CA GLU A 414 18.88 -25.10 5.91
C GLU A 414 19.14 -26.52 5.34
N HIS A 415 18.63 -27.57 6.00
CA HIS A 415 18.67 -28.91 5.45
C HIS A 415 17.75 -29.05 4.24
N ASP A 416 16.54 -28.46 4.31
CA ASP A 416 15.59 -28.40 3.19
C ASP A 416 16.17 -27.65 2.02
N ARG A 417 16.85 -26.51 2.27
CA ARG A 417 17.57 -25.76 1.26
C ARG A 417 18.52 -26.63 0.45
N LYS A 418 19.29 -27.48 1.11
CA LYS A 418 20.27 -28.37 0.46
C LYS A 418 19.60 -29.55 -0.22
N SER A 419 18.75 -30.27 0.48
CA SER A 419 18.17 -31.54 0.00
C SER A 419 17.25 -31.37 -1.21
N LEU A 420 16.49 -30.28 -1.26
CA LEU A 420 15.50 -30.02 -2.32
C LEU A 420 16.09 -29.25 -3.52
N SER A 421 17.22 -28.55 -3.35
CA SER A 421 17.81 -27.69 -4.39
C SER A 421 19.18 -28.17 -4.90
N THR A 422 19.54 -29.43 -4.67
CA THR A 422 20.80 -29.98 -5.20
C THR A 422 20.69 -30.28 -6.72
N PRO A 423 21.49 -29.61 -7.58
CA PRO A 423 21.46 -29.84 -9.02
C PRO A 423 21.65 -31.31 -9.42
N GLY A 424 20.92 -31.74 -10.45
CA GLY A 424 20.97 -33.12 -10.97
C GLY A 424 20.01 -34.09 -10.26
N THR A 425 19.31 -33.68 -9.23
CA THR A 425 18.25 -34.50 -8.60
C THR A 425 16.89 -34.26 -9.24
N LYS A 426 15.95 -35.21 -9.10
CA LYS A 426 14.55 -35.04 -9.54
C LYS A 426 13.88 -33.86 -8.78
N ALA A 427 14.17 -33.72 -7.51
CA ALA A 427 13.63 -32.61 -6.69
C ALA A 427 14.07 -31.25 -7.25
N TYR A 428 15.34 -31.12 -7.66
CA TYR A 428 15.84 -29.89 -8.28
C TYR A 428 15.10 -29.53 -9.58
N GLY A 429 14.75 -30.49 -10.41
CA GLY A 429 14.01 -30.25 -11.65
C GLY A 429 12.65 -29.62 -11.40
N GLU A 430 11.96 -30.06 -10.36
CA GLU A 430 10.65 -29.47 -9.95
C GLU A 430 10.82 -28.04 -9.40
N VAL A 431 11.84 -27.83 -8.56
CA VAL A 431 12.14 -26.51 -7.97
C VAL A 431 12.61 -25.52 -9.04
N ALA A 432 13.47 -25.96 -9.96
CA ALA A 432 14.02 -25.13 -11.03
C ALA A 432 12.95 -24.57 -11.99
N PHE A 433 11.84 -25.28 -12.16
CA PHE A 433 10.70 -24.78 -12.92
C PHE A 433 10.16 -23.46 -12.33
N PHE A 434 10.01 -23.38 -11.01
CA PHE A 434 9.52 -22.16 -10.36
C PHE A 434 10.54 -21.03 -10.42
N TYR A 435 11.84 -21.31 -10.37
CA TYR A 435 12.88 -20.29 -10.64
C TYR A 435 12.74 -19.69 -12.02
N TYR A 436 12.54 -20.53 -13.01
CA TYR A 436 12.36 -20.11 -14.40
C TYR A 436 11.13 -19.24 -14.58
N VAL A 437 9.97 -19.64 -14.02
CA VAL A 437 8.72 -18.89 -14.13
C VAL A 437 8.85 -17.52 -13.47
N GLN A 438 9.41 -17.44 -12.26
CA GLN A 438 9.62 -16.16 -11.58
C GLN A 438 10.60 -15.25 -12.33
N TYR A 439 11.63 -15.80 -12.95
CA TYR A 439 12.52 -15.02 -13.81
C TYR A 439 11.78 -14.36 -14.97
N LEU A 440 10.90 -15.10 -15.66
CA LEU A 440 10.08 -14.56 -16.76
C LEU A 440 9.17 -13.43 -16.25
N LEU A 441 8.50 -13.64 -15.14
CA LEU A 441 7.58 -12.66 -14.54
C LEU A 441 8.30 -11.38 -14.13
N PHE A 442 9.43 -11.50 -13.42
CA PHE A 442 10.25 -10.34 -13.03
C PHE A 442 10.76 -9.57 -14.24
N SER A 443 11.21 -10.26 -15.27
CA SER A 443 11.67 -9.63 -16.51
C SER A 443 10.55 -8.84 -17.17
N GLN A 444 9.38 -9.44 -17.37
CA GLN A 444 8.26 -8.82 -18.05
C GLN A 444 7.67 -7.66 -17.23
N MET A 445 7.57 -7.80 -15.91
CA MET A 445 7.05 -6.73 -15.05
C MET A 445 8.04 -5.55 -14.97
N SER A 446 9.35 -5.82 -14.89
CA SER A 446 10.38 -4.78 -14.93
C SER A 446 10.37 -4.01 -16.25
N GLU A 447 10.17 -4.72 -17.37
CA GLU A 447 9.99 -4.09 -18.68
C GLU A 447 8.73 -3.23 -18.74
N ALA A 448 7.60 -3.70 -18.17
CA ALA A 448 6.37 -2.94 -18.12
C ALA A 448 6.52 -1.67 -17.27
N HIS A 449 7.23 -1.75 -16.14
CA HIS A 449 7.55 -0.60 -15.29
C HIS A 449 8.43 0.44 -16.02
N ALA A 450 9.51 -0.02 -16.67
CA ALA A 450 10.35 0.87 -17.46
C ALA A 450 9.57 1.52 -18.61
N TYR A 451 8.67 0.77 -19.25
CA TYR A 451 7.80 1.27 -20.30
C TYR A 451 6.82 2.34 -19.77
N ALA A 452 6.23 2.14 -18.61
CA ALA A 452 5.34 3.11 -17.97
C ALA A 452 6.08 4.44 -17.71
N ARG A 453 7.31 4.39 -17.19
CA ARG A 453 8.17 5.58 -17.02
C ARG A 453 8.44 6.31 -18.33
N GLN A 454 8.72 5.57 -19.43
CA GLN A 454 8.90 6.17 -20.77
C GLN A 454 7.64 6.90 -21.26
N LYS A 455 6.46 6.46 -20.82
CA LYS A 455 5.17 7.08 -21.18
C LYS A 455 4.73 8.16 -20.18
N ASN A 456 5.53 8.46 -19.15
CA ASN A 456 5.18 9.33 -18.03
C ASN A 456 3.88 8.87 -17.34
N VAL A 457 3.73 7.57 -17.13
CA VAL A 457 2.62 6.94 -16.43
C VAL A 457 3.16 6.28 -15.16
N ILE A 458 2.68 6.73 -14.01
CA ILE A 458 2.98 6.15 -12.71
C ILE A 458 2.27 4.80 -12.61
N LEU A 459 3.03 3.71 -12.44
CA LEU A 459 2.44 2.46 -11.98
C LEU A 459 2.27 2.52 -10.47
N LYS A 460 1.02 2.44 -10.02
CA LYS A 460 0.64 2.41 -8.61
C LYS A 460 0.22 1.00 -8.21
N GLY A 461 1.02 0.36 -7.38
CA GLY A 461 0.75 -0.97 -6.85
C GLY A 461 -0.18 -0.95 -5.64
N ASP A 462 -0.54 -2.13 -5.18
CA ASP A 462 -1.33 -2.35 -3.98
C ASP A 462 -0.64 -3.40 -3.11
N ILE A 463 -0.42 -3.09 -1.84
CA ILE A 463 0.32 -3.92 -0.90
C ILE A 463 -0.64 -4.41 0.19
N PRO A 464 -1.06 -5.69 0.15
CA PRO A 464 -1.96 -6.27 1.14
C PRO A 464 -1.43 -6.12 2.57
N ILE A 465 -2.32 -5.89 3.54
CA ILE A 465 -1.93 -5.88 4.95
C ILE A 465 -1.47 -7.26 5.41
N GLY A 466 -2.02 -8.33 4.90
CA GLY A 466 -1.77 -9.69 5.33
C GLY A 466 -1.04 -10.57 4.31
N VAL A 467 -0.88 -11.82 4.68
CA VAL A 467 -0.41 -12.92 3.85
C VAL A 467 -1.21 -14.17 4.14
N SER A 468 -1.16 -15.17 3.27
CA SER A 468 -1.80 -16.45 3.54
C SER A 468 -1.23 -17.11 4.80
N ARG A 469 -2.10 -17.61 5.67
CA ARG A 469 -1.75 -18.40 6.85
C ARG A 469 -0.90 -19.63 6.53
N TYR A 470 -1.13 -20.21 5.36
CA TYR A 470 -0.44 -21.40 4.87
C TYR A 470 0.57 -21.06 3.77
N GLY A 471 0.97 -19.79 3.66
CA GLY A 471 1.91 -19.32 2.64
C GLY A 471 3.37 -19.61 2.97
N CYS A 472 4.21 -19.45 1.95
CA CYS A 472 5.65 -19.61 2.04
C CYS A 472 6.29 -18.69 3.11
N ASP A 473 5.82 -17.45 3.24
CA ASP A 473 6.40 -16.50 4.20
C ASP A 473 6.22 -16.96 5.64
N VAL A 474 5.04 -17.52 5.97
CA VAL A 474 4.76 -18.09 7.29
C VAL A 474 5.57 -19.36 7.51
N TRP A 475 5.72 -20.20 6.49
CA TRP A 475 6.54 -21.41 6.52
C TRP A 475 8.02 -21.12 6.79
N MET A 476 8.54 -20.04 6.17
CA MET A 476 9.95 -19.62 6.31
C MET A 476 10.24 -18.91 7.63
N GLU A 477 9.42 -17.94 7.99
CA GLU A 477 9.69 -17.00 9.09
C GLU A 477 8.49 -16.91 10.06
N PRO A 478 8.04 -18.07 10.66
CA PRO A 478 6.82 -18.13 11.49
C PRO A 478 6.86 -17.21 12.72
N ARG A 479 8.06 -16.82 13.18
CA ARG A 479 8.25 -15.92 14.34
C ARG A 479 7.56 -14.57 14.18
N TYR A 480 7.35 -14.11 12.95
CA TYR A 480 6.71 -12.82 12.67
C TYR A 480 5.18 -12.87 12.71
N PHE A 481 4.58 -14.05 12.89
CA PHE A 481 3.14 -14.23 12.73
C PHE A 481 2.51 -14.86 13.97
N ASN A 482 1.30 -14.40 14.32
CA ASN A 482 0.44 -15.00 15.33
C ASN A 482 -0.59 -15.91 14.64
N LEU A 483 -0.44 -17.22 14.81
CA LEU A 483 -1.32 -18.19 14.14
C LEU A 483 -2.60 -18.48 14.95
N ASN A 484 -2.69 -18.01 16.20
CA ASN A 484 -3.86 -18.17 17.06
C ASN A 484 -4.93 -17.08 16.84
N GLY A 485 -4.61 -16.05 16.09
CA GLY A 485 -5.51 -14.97 15.70
C GLY A 485 -5.78 -14.94 14.20
N GLN A 486 -6.84 -14.26 13.82
CA GLN A 486 -7.23 -14.00 12.44
C GLN A 486 -7.43 -12.49 12.29
N ALA A 487 -6.79 -11.89 11.29
CA ALA A 487 -7.05 -10.49 10.95
C ALA A 487 -8.43 -10.33 10.32
N GLY A 488 -9.07 -9.22 10.58
CA GLY A 488 -10.37 -8.87 10.01
C GLY A 488 -10.73 -7.41 10.24
N ALA A 489 -11.99 -7.09 10.06
CA ALA A 489 -12.57 -5.79 10.37
C ALA A 489 -13.75 -5.93 11.34
N PRO A 490 -13.95 -4.95 12.24
CA PRO A 490 -15.15 -4.92 13.08
C PRO A 490 -16.42 -4.73 12.24
N PRO A 491 -17.61 -4.98 12.80
CA PRO A 491 -18.87 -4.65 12.15
C PRO A 491 -18.90 -3.22 11.64
N ASP A 492 -19.34 -3.06 10.40
CA ASP A 492 -19.45 -1.81 9.67
C ASP A 492 -20.57 -1.87 8.62
N ASP A 493 -20.65 -0.87 7.74
CA ASP A 493 -21.63 -0.80 6.66
C ASP A 493 -21.45 -1.90 5.60
N PHE A 494 -20.28 -2.53 5.53
CA PHE A 494 -20.02 -3.64 4.61
C PHE A 494 -20.47 -4.99 5.18
N SER A 495 -20.39 -5.18 6.51
CA SER A 495 -20.72 -6.44 7.16
C SER A 495 -21.20 -6.25 8.60
N VAL A 496 -22.45 -6.60 8.86
CA VAL A 496 -23.09 -6.52 10.21
C VAL A 496 -22.37 -7.42 11.24
N ASN A 497 -21.78 -8.53 10.78
CA ASN A 497 -21.08 -9.49 11.62
C ASN A 497 -19.57 -9.26 11.68
N GLY A 498 -19.07 -8.16 11.06
CA GLY A 498 -17.66 -7.95 10.82
C GLY A 498 -17.12 -8.85 9.72
N GLN A 499 -15.89 -8.58 9.29
CA GLN A 499 -15.20 -9.38 8.28
C GLN A 499 -14.10 -10.21 8.94
N ASN A 500 -14.03 -11.49 8.60
CA ASN A 500 -12.92 -12.37 8.98
C ASN A 500 -12.12 -12.72 7.71
N TRP A 501 -10.92 -12.17 7.58
CA TRP A 501 -10.08 -12.40 6.40
C TRP A 501 -9.27 -13.71 6.48
N GLY A 502 -9.26 -14.38 7.64
CA GLY A 502 -8.55 -15.65 7.85
C GLY A 502 -7.02 -15.53 7.86
N LEU A 503 -6.47 -14.34 7.67
CA LEU A 503 -5.03 -14.08 7.62
C LEU A 503 -4.43 -14.07 9.04
N PRO A 504 -3.19 -14.53 9.25
CA PRO A 504 -2.53 -14.40 10.55
C PRO A 504 -2.28 -12.93 10.89
N THR A 505 -2.26 -12.58 12.17
CA THR A 505 -1.82 -11.27 12.63
C THR A 505 -0.30 -11.25 12.83
N TYR A 506 0.29 -10.05 12.98
CA TYR A 506 1.73 -9.89 13.11
C TYR A 506 2.21 -9.91 14.56
N ASN A 507 3.33 -10.56 14.80
CA ASN A 507 4.10 -10.43 16.02
C ASN A 507 4.99 -9.18 15.93
N TRP A 508 4.43 -8.02 16.25
CA TRP A 508 5.13 -6.74 16.13
C TRP A 508 6.35 -6.60 17.05
N GLU A 509 6.39 -7.32 18.16
CA GLU A 509 7.57 -7.32 19.05
C GLU A 509 8.79 -7.91 18.34
N GLU A 510 8.63 -9.04 17.66
CA GLU A 510 9.69 -9.64 16.86
C GLU A 510 10.04 -8.80 15.63
N MET A 511 9.05 -8.23 14.96
CA MET A 511 9.29 -7.35 13.82
C MET A 511 10.05 -6.08 14.21
N LEU A 512 9.69 -5.43 15.31
CA LEU A 512 10.36 -4.22 15.80
C LEU A 512 11.78 -4.51 16.28
N ARG A 513 12.05 -5.70 16.81
CA ARG A 513 13.37 -6.10 17.31
C ARG A 513 14.45 -6.07 16.22
N ASP A 514 14.11 -6.41 14.99
CA ASP A 514 15.02 -6.35 13.84
C ASP A 514 14.79 -5.11 12.94
N GLY A 515 13.98 -4.17 13.40
CA GLY A 515 13.66 -2.94 12.66
C GLY A 515 12.72 -3.14 11.49
N CYS A 516 11.75 -4.05 11.64
CA CYS A 516 10.72 -4.36 10.64
C CYS A 516 11.31 -4.83 9.29
N GLN A 517 12.41 -5.58 9.30
CA GLN A 517 13.13 -5.97 8.09
C GLN A 517 12.26 -6.78 7.12
N TRP A 518 11.30 -7.55 7.61
CA TRP A 518 10.36 -8.26 6.75
C TRP A 518 9.54 -7.30 5.87
N TRP A 519 8.99 -6.24 6.46
CA TRP A 519 8.24 -5.20 5.75
C TRP A 519 9.14 -4.35 4.85
N VAL A 520 10.32 -3.97 5.33
CA VAL A 520 11.31 -3.20 4.55
C VAL A 520 11.66 -3.95 3.25
N ARG A 521 11.95 -5.26 3.34
CA ARG A 521 12.24 -6.10 2.17
C ARG A 521 11.05 -6.15 1.20
N ARG A 522 9.83 -6.20 1.72
CA ARG A 522 8.60 -6.17 0.91
C ARG A 522 8.51 -4.89 0.09
N PHE A 523 8.64 -3.74 0.74
CA PHE A 523 8.60 -2.45 0.05
C PHE A 523 9.73 -2.30 -0.97
N GLN A 524 10.94 -2.70 -0.63
CA GLN A 524 12.09 -2.66 -1.54
C GLN A 524 11.90 -3.54 -2.77
N SER A 525 11.30 -4.71 -2.61
CA SER A 525 10.95 -5.57 -3.76
C SER A 525 9.90 -4.91 -4.65
N MET A 526 8.86 -4.33 -4.07
CA MET A 526 7.80 -3.65 -4.83
C MET A 526 8.30 -2.40 -5.57
N ALA A 527 9.31 -1.70 -5.04
CA ALA A 527 9.94 -0.56 -5.72
C ALA A 527 10.63 -0.92 -7.04
N SER A 528 10.88 -2.21 -7.31
CA SER A 528 11.35 -2.67 -8.61
C SER A 528 10.27 -2.64 -9.70
N PHE A 529 9.00 -2.52 -9.33
CA PHE A 529 7.85 -2.63 -10.23
C PHE A 529 6.91 -1.44 -10.19
N PHE A 530 6.97 -0.62 -9.14
CA PHE A 530 6.03 0.47 -8.92
C PHE A 530 6.74 1.74 -8.48
N ASP A 531 6.15 2.88 -8.80
CA ASP A 531 6.59 4.21 -8.36
C ASP A 531 5.70 4.81 -7.27
N ALA A 532 4.51 4.24 -7.09
CA ALA A 532 3.57 4.56 -6.03
C ALA A 532 2.91 3.27 -5.54
N TYR A 533 2.40 3.28 -4.31
CA TYR A 533 1.64 2.15 -3.78
C TYR A 533 0.54 2.58 -2.82
N ARG A 534 -0.48 1.76 -2.74
CA ARG A 534 -1.52 1.81 -1.72
C ARG A 534 -1.13 0.85 -0.60
N ILE A 535 -1.04 1.33 0.62
CA ILE A 535 -1.01 0.44 1.79
C ILE A 535 -2.46 0.05 2.06
N ASP A 536 -2.77 -1.21 1.80
CA ASP A 536 -4.04 -1.80 2.17
C ASP A 536 -4.19 -1.82 3.68
N HIS A 537 -5.34 -1.40 4.18
CA HIS A 537 -5.69 -1.35 5.60
C HIS A 537 -4.57 -0.74 6.47
N VAL A 538 -4.19 0.50 6.21
CA VAL A 538 -3.13 1.20 6.97
C VAL A 538 -3.40 1.20 8.47
N LEU A 539 -4.67 1.12 8.88
CA LEU A 539 -5.12 1.01 10.27
C LEU A 539 -4.48 -0.19 10.99
N GLY A 540 -4.10 -1.24 10.25
CA GLY A 540 -3.41 -2.42 10.79
C GLY A 540 -2.04 -2.13 11.42
N PHE A 541 -1.40 -0.99 11.07
CA PHE A 541 -0.16 -0.54 11.72
C PHE A 541 -0.41 0.20 13.03
N PHE A 542 -1.61 0.72 13.23
CA PHE A 542 -2.08 1.31 14.49
C PHE A 542 -2.61 0.20 15.41
N ARG A 543 -3.51 -0.58 14.88
CA ARG A 543 -4.20 -1.71 15.50
C ARG A 543 -4.82 -2.60 14.42
N VAL A 544 -4.94 -3.87 14.69
CA VAL A 544 -5.69 -4.81 13.85
C VAL A 544 -6.89 -5.34 14.63
N TRP A 545 -7.99 -5.60 13.93
CA TRP A 545 -9.11 -6.35 14.50
C TRP A 545 -8.74 -7.83 14.49
N GLU A 546 -8.38 -8.36 15.66
CA GLU A 546 -7.95 -9.74 15.82
C GLU A 546 -9.11 -10.60 16.31
N ILE A 547 -9.45 -11.59 15.51
CA ILE A 547 -10.55 -12.52 15.72
C ILE A 547 -9.97 -13.84 16.20
N PRO A 548 -10.51 -14.47 17.28
CA PRO A 548 -10.05 -15.77 17.74
C PRO A 548 -10.12 -16.84 16.63
N ILE A 549 -9.15 -17.75 16.57
CA ILE A 549 -9.09 -18.82 15.54
C ILE A 549 -10.34 -19.71 15.51
N HIS A 550 -11.04 -19.86 16.63
CA HIS A 550 -12.25 -20.66 16.78
C HIS A 550 -13.55 -19.89 16.42
N SER A 551 -13.45 -18.61 16.07
CA SER A 551 -14.59 -17.82 15.60
C SER A 551 -14.67 -17.82 14.08
N VAL A 552 -15.89 -17.80 13.54
CA VAL A 552 -16.19 -17.64 12.11
C VAL A 552 -16.44 -16.17 11.80
N HIS A 553 -17.25 -15.49 12.60
CA HIS A 553 -17.60 -14.09 12.46
C HIS A 553 -16.65 -13.16 13.24
N GLY A 554 -16.68 -11.88 12.89
CA GLY A 554 -15.83 -10.85 13.51
C GLY A 554 -16.31 -10.32 14.86
N LEU A 555 -17.51 -10.67 15.32
CA LEU A 555 -18.13 -10.09 16.53
C LEU A 555 -17.32 -10.31 17.83
N LEU A 556 -16.65 -11.45 17.96
CA LEU A 556 -15.81 -11.78 19.13
C LEU A 556 -14.37 -11.28 18.99
N GLY A 557 -14.08 -10.47 18.00
CA GLY A 557 -12.78 -9.84 17.82
C GLY A 557 -12.48 -8.77 18.87
N GLN A 558 -11.22 -8.35 18.89
CA GLN A 558 -10.72 -7.26 19.73
C GLN A 558 -9.61 -6.51 18.99
N PHE A 559 -9.44 -5.22 19.28
CA PHE A 559 -8.31 -4.49 18.72
C PHE A 559 -6.99 -4.94 19.38
N GLN A 560 -5.98 -5.22 18.56
CA GLN A 560 -4.63 -5.53 18.98
C GLN A 560 -3.59 -4.63 18.26
N PRO A 561 -2.74 -3.93 19.03
CA PRO A 561 -2.77 -3.78 20.49
C PRO A 561 -3.88 -2.82 20.95
N ALA A 562 -4.33 -2.96 22.19
CA ALA A 562 -5.25 -2.02 22.84
C ALA A 562 -5.04 -2.01 24.37
N LEU A 563 -5.47 -0.93 25.00
CA LEU A 563 -5.46 -0.79 26.46
C LEU A 563 -6.69 -1.48 27.06
N ALA A 564 -6.62 -2.82 27.18
CA ALA A 564 -7.67 -3.61 27.77
C ALA A 564 -7.99 -3.16 29.21
N LEU A 565 -9.25 -3.29 29.59
CA LEU A 565 -9.77 -2.86 30.90
C LEU A 565 -9.52 -3.92 31.99
N THR A 566 -9.15 -3.49 33.17
CA THR A 566 -9.20 -4.35 34.36
C THR A 566 -10.60 -4.35 34.96
N ARG A 567 -10.87 -5.31 35.85
CA ARG A 567 -12.11 -5.35 36.62
C ARG A 567 -12.33 -4.04 37.39
N GLU A 568 -11.31 -3.55 38.06
CA GLU A 568 -11.36 -2.34 38.87
C GLU A 568 -11.66 -1.09 38.02
N GLU A 569 -11.12 -1.03 36.81
CA GLU A 569 -11.43 0.04 35.87
C GLU A 569 -12.90 -0.01 35.45
N ILE A 570 -13.46 -1.19 35.15
CA ILE A 570 -14.87 -1.37 34.81
C ILE A 570 -15.78 -0.94 35.98
N GLU A 571 -15.46 -1.38 37.18
CA GLU A 571 -16.18 -0.99 38.41
C GLU A 571 -16.04 0.52 38.66
N GLY A 572 -14.93 1.15 38.26
CA GLY A 572 -14.72 2.60 38.34
C GLY A 572 -15.68 3.42 37.47
N TYR A 573 -16.19 2.84 36.38
CA TYR A 573 -17.29 3.46 35.60
C TYR A 573 -18.65 3.35 36.31
N GLY A 574 -18.74 2.56 37.38
CA GLY A 574 -19.94 2.32 38.18
C GLY A 574 -20.66 1.01 37.82
N LEU A 575 -20.18 0.23 36.89
CA LEU A 575 -20.77 -1.05 36.51
C LEU A 575 -20.31 -2.15 37.46
N HIS A 576 -21.25 -2.73 38.23
CA HIS A 576 -20.93 -3.81 39.16
C HIS A 576 -20.52 -5.08 38.38
N TRP A 577 -19.28 -5.55 38.59
CA TRP A 577 -18.73 -6.67 37.81
C TRP A 577 -19.42 -7.99 38.14
N GLN A 578 -19.96 -8.64 37.13
CA GLN A 578 -20.58 -9.96 37.17
C GLN A 578 -19.93 -10.85 36.10
N GLU A 579 -18.78 -11.44 36.41
CA GLU A 579 -17.89 -12.09 35.44
C GLU A 579 -18.64 -13.09 34.55
N GLU A 580 -19.44 -13.98 35.17
CA GLU A 580 -20.13 -15.03 34.44
C GLU A 580 -21.22 -14.51 33.52
N LEU A 581 -21.98 -13.49 33.95
CA LEU A 581 -23.02 -12.85 33.15
C LEU A 581 -22.41 -12.09 31.98
N PHE A 582 -21.26 -11.43 32.18
CA PHE A 582 -20.69 -10.49 31.23
C PHE A 582 -19.76 -11.15 30.20
N THR A 583 -19.15 -12.31 30.49
CA THR A 583 -18.11 -12.94 29.69
C THR A 583 -18.48 -14.32 29.15
N THR A 584 -19.67 -14.84 29.45
CA THR A 584 -20.15 -16.10 28.89
C THR A 584 -21.42 -15.88 28.06
N PRO A 585 -21.71 -16.70 27.04
CA PRO A 585 -22.91 -16.56 26.22
C PRO A 585 -24.19 -16.47 27.03
N PHE A 586 -25.01 -15.47 26.75
CA PHE A 586 -26.28 -15.20 27.47
C PHE A 586 -27.41 -16.00 26.84
N ILE A 587 -27.70 -17.18 27.38
CA ILE A 587 -28.66 -18.13 26.80
C ILE A 587 -29.74 -18.44 27.84
N THR A 588 -30.98 -18.03 27.56
CA THR A 588 -32.18 -18.25 28.35
C THR A 588 -33.32 -18.77 27.49
N ASP A 589 -34.40 -19.27 28.10
CA ASP A 589 -35.57 -19.75 27.34
C ASP A 589 -36.13 -18.64 26.42
N TRP A 590 -36.26 -17.42 26.93
CA TRP A 590 -36.79 -16.33 26.10
C TRP A 590 -35.87 -15.90 24.92
N VAL A 591 -34.56 -16.05 25.08
CA VAL A 591 -33.59 -15.85 23.97
C VAL A 591 -33.78 -16.94 22.90
N LEU A 592 -33.90 -18.20 23.35
CA LEU A 592 -34.13 -19.32 22.44
C LEU A 592 -35.42 -19.17 21.65
N ASP A 593 -36.51 -18.74 22.32
CA ASP A 593 -37.80 -18.53 21.68
C ASP A 593 -37.72 -17.39 20.64
N ARG A 594 -36.96 -16.33 20.92
CA ARG A 594 -36.75 -15.22 19.98
C ARG A 594 -35.88 -15.57 18.76
N VAL A 595 -34.84 -16.37 18.97
CA VAL A 595 -33.88 -16.70 17.89
C VAL A 595 -34.40 -17.87 17.04
N PHE A 596 -34.99 -18.91 17.67
CA PHE A 596 -35.30 -20.18 17.00
C PHE A 596 -36.78 -20.47 16.85
N HIS A 597 -37.65 -19.63 17.46
CA HIS A 597 -39.10 -19.81 17.43
C HIS A 597 -39.52 -21.27 17.76
N GLU A 598 -40.24 -21.92 16.89
CA GLU A 598 -40.71 -23.31 17.05
C GLU A 598 -39.57 -24.35 17.19
N LYS A 599 -38.36 -24.03 16.73
CA LYS A 599 -37.20 -24.91 16.86
C LYS A 599 -36.43 -24.73 18.20
N ALA A 600 -36.88 -23.84 19.11
CA ALA A 600 -36.20 -23.57 20.37
C ALA A 600 -36.00 -24.85 21.22
N ALA A 601 -37.01 -25.71 21.31
CA ALA A 601 -36.92 -26.97 22.02
C ALA A 601 -35.89 -27.94 21.39
N PHE A 602 -35.87 -28.01 20.06
CA PHE A 602 -34.90 -28.83 19.32
C PHE A 602 -33.46 -28.37 19.61
N VAL A 603 -33.20 -27.05 19.56
CA VAL A 603 -31.89 -26.46 19.83
C VAL A 603 -31.45 -26.74 21.27
N ARG A 604 -32.33 -26.57 22.25
CA ARG A 604 -32.06 -26.84 23.64
C ARG A 604 -31.63 -28.29 23.87
N ASP A 605 -32.33 -29.24 23.28
CA ASP A 605 -32.07 -30.66 23.52
C ASP A 605 -30.79 -31.16 22.80
N HIS A 606 -30.48 -30.64 21.60
CA HIS A 606 -29.37 -31.13 20.80
C HIS A 606 -28.05 -30.37 21.05
N PHE A 607 -28.09 -29.05 21.22
CA PHE A 607 -26.90 -28.21 21.24
C PHE A 607 -26.55 -27.63 22.61
N LEU A 608 -27.50 -27.62 23.55
CA LEU A 608 -27.34 -26.97 24.84
C LEU A 608 -27.40 -27.98 26.00
N GLU A 609 -26.82 -27.57 27.12
CA GLU A 609 -26.99 -28.19 28.43
C GLU A 609 -27.40 -27.16 29.46
N ARG A 610 -28.20 -27.58 30.44
CA ARG A 610 -28.69 -26.68 31.48
C ARG A 610 -27.54 -26.34 32.45
N LYS A 611 -27.35 -25.06 32.70
CA LYS A 611 -26.33 -24.53 33.60
C LYS A 611 -26.94 -24.20 34.98
N THR A 612 -28.08 -23.52 34.99
CA THR A 612 -28.88 -23.19 36.16
C THR A 612 -30.37 -23.31 35.84
N ASP A 613 -31.27 -22.95 36.75
CA ASP A 613 -32.71 -22.96 36.47
C ASP A 613 -33.12 -21.95 35.37
N TYR A 614 -32.27 -20.93 35.08
CA TYR A 614 -32.56 -19.87 34.14
C TYR A 614 -31.65 -19.81 32.94
N TYR A 615 -30.44 -20.43 33.01
CA TYR A 615 -29.41 -20.30 32.01
C TYR A 615 -28.99 -21.64 31.42
N TYR A 616 -28.67 -21.58 30.12
CA TYR A 616 -28.06 -22.69 29.39
C TYR A 616 -26.62 -22.36 28.99
N ARG A 617 -25.85 -23.36 28.61
CA ARG A 617 -24.55 -23.22 27.96
C ARG A 617 -24.50 -24.16 26.76
N MET A 618 -23.66 -23.82 25.79
CA MET A 618 -23.37 -24.68 24.66
C MET A 618 -22.73 -25.97 25.16
N LYS A 619 -23.11 -27.13 24.58
CA LYS A 619 -22.39 -28.37 24.79
C LYS A 619 -20.97 -28.26 24.28
N GLU A 620 -19.99 -28.92 24.86
CA GLU A 620 -18.57 -28.87 24.49
C GLU A 620 -18.32 -29.16 23.00
N ALA A 621 -19.14 -30.01 22.39
CA ALA A 621 -19.08 -30.32 20.94
C ALA A 621 -19.45 -29.11 20.05
N PHE A 622 -20.09 -28.07 20.60
CA PHE A 622 -20.66 -26.92 19.87
C PHE A 622 -20.32 -25.57 20.54
N ASP A 623 -19.39 -25.53 21.47
CA ASP A 623 -19.06 -24.35 22.28
C ASP A 623 -18.29 -23.26 21.54
N THR A 624 -17.92 -23.52 20.28
CA THR A 624 -17.28 -22.52 19.40
C THR A 624 -17.94 -22.49 18.03
N GLN A 625 -17.88 -21.34 17.36
CA GLN A 625 -18.45 -21.20 16.01
C GLN A 625 -17.82 -22.17 15.02
N ARG A 626 -16.52 -22.44 15.09
CA ARG A 626 -15.84 -23.40 14.18
C ARG A 626 -16.31 -24.85 14.39
N LYS A 627 -16.59 -25.25 15.62
CA LYS A 627 -17.18 -26.59 15.88
C LYS A 627 -18.59 -26.71 15.29
N VAL A 628 -19.40 -25.66 15.45
CA VAL A 628 -20.72 -25.59 14.83
C VAL A 628 -20.59 -25.63 13.31
N GLU A 629 -19.70 -24.82 12.71
CA GLU A 629 -19.44 -24.81 11.26
C GLU A 629 -19.07 -26.19 10.74
N ALA A 630 -18.10 -26.86 11.38
CA ALA A 630 -17.67 -28.20 10.98
C ALA A 630 -18.79 -29.23 11.02
N PHE A 631 -19.64 -29.18 12.04
CA PHE A 631 -20.80 -30.07 12.17
C PHE A 631 -21.80 -29.85 11.04
N PHE A 632 -22.18 -28.59 10.75
CA PHE A 632 -23.13 -28.27 9.68
C PHE A 632 -22.54 -28.53 8.28
N ALA A 633 -21.24 -28.33 8.09
CA ALA A 633 -20.57 -28.67 6.84
C ALA A 633 -20.59 -30.19 6.56
N ALA A 634 -20.36 -31.00 7.59
CA ALA A 634 -20.48 -32.46 7.46
C ALA A 634 -21.89 -32.90 7.10
N LEU A 635 -22.91 -32.30 7.68
CA LEU A 635 -24.32 -32.57 7.35
C LEU A 635 -24.70 -32.07 5.96
N ALA A 636 -24.15 -30.98 5.50
CA ALA A 636 -24.40 -30.45 4.15
C ALA A 636 -23.80 -31.34 3.05
N ALA A 637 -22.70 -32.05 3.37
CA ALA A 637 -22.08 -33.00 2.45
C ALA A 637 -22.89 -34.29 2.25
N ASP A 638 -23.84 -34.61 3.13
CA ASP A 638 -24.70 -35.82 3.07
C ASP A 638 -26.16 -35.42 3.34
N ASP A 639 -26.95 -35.34 2.26
CA ASP A 639 -28.38 -34.95 2.33
C ASP A 639 -29.24 -35.98 3.13
N GLY A 640 -28.83 -37.25 3.16
CA GLY A 640 -29.46 -38.27 3.98
C GLY A 640 -29.28 -38.00 5.47
N GLN A 641 -28.05 -37.79 5.91
CA GLN A 641 -27.73 -37.47 7.30
C GLN A 641 -28.38 -36.17 7.75
N ARG A 642 -28.38 -35.13 6.87
CA ARG A 642 -29.05 -33.87 7.18
C ARG A 642 -30.54 -34.06 7.44
N ARG A 643 -31.24 -34.78 6.58
CA ARG A 643 -32.66 -35.04 6.74
C ARG A 643 -32.99 -35.93 7.93
N ASP A 644 -32.13 -36.88 8.24
CA ASP A 644 -32.28 -37.74 9.42
C ASP A 644 -32.08 -36.92 10.73
N PHE A 645 -31.17 -35.96 10.75
CA PHE A 645 -30.90 -35.15 11.93
C PHE A 645 -31.97 -34.06 12.13
N PHE A 646 -32.29 -33.28 11.09
CA PHE A 646 -33.17 -32.11 11.23
C PHE A 646 -34.63 -32.41 10.90
N GLY A 647 -34.94 -33.59 10.31
CA GLY A 647 -36.25 -33.96 9.78
C GLY A 647 -36.35 -33.79 8.26
N LYS A 648 -37.23 -34.57 7.66
CA LYS A 648 -37.35 -34.68 6.17
C LYS A 648 -37.79 -33.38 5.47
N GLU A 649 -38.44 -32.47 6.20
CA GLU A 649 -38.97 -31.23 5.67
C GLU A 649 -38.01 -30.04 5.80
N THR A 650 -36.90 -30.21 6.53
CA THR A 650 -35.90 -29.11 6.76
C THR A 650 -35.12 -28.85 5.48
N THR A 651 -35.23 -27.63 4.97
CA THR A 651 -34.50 -27.19 3.81
C THR A 651 -33.03 -26.89 4.15
N VAL A 652 -32.18 -26.69 3.14
CA VAL A 652 -30.79 -26.23 3.34
C VAL A 652 -30.79 -24.87 4.03
N GLN A 653 -31.64 -23.95 3.60
CA GLN A 653 -31.79 -22.64 4.19
C GLN A 653 -32.20 -22.68 5.69
N ASP A 654 -33.10 -23.60 6.06
CA ASP A 654 -33.49 -23.77 7.48
C ASP A 654 -32.32 -24.26 8.33
N ALA A 655 -31.46 -25.12 7.79
CA ALA A 655 -30.27 -25.60 8.46
C ALA A 655 -29.23 -24.46 8.61
N GLU A 656 -29.05 -23.62 7.58
CA GLU A 656 -28.18 -22.43 7.65
C GLU A 656 -28.69 -21.41 8.65
N ASN A 657 -29.98 -21.10 8.66
CA ASN A 657 -30.59 -20.19 9.64
C ASN A 657 -30.37 -20.69 11.08
N LEU A 658 -30.44 -22.01 11.29
CA LEU A 658 -30.21 -22.61 12.60
C LEU A 658 -28.73 -22.51 13.00
N ARG A 659 -27.80 -22.76 12.07
CA ARG A 659 -26.37 -22.55 12.26
C ARG A 659 -26.07 -21.11 12.66
N ASP A 660 -26.62 -20.14 11.91
CA ASP A 660 -26.39 -18.71 12.14
C ASP A 660 -26.98 -18.25 13.50
N GLY A 661 -28.12 -18.82 13.90
CA GLY A 661 -28.66 -18.63 15.25
C GLY A 661 -27.74 -19.15 16.34
N LEU A 662 -27.07 -20.30 16.14
CA LEU A 662 -26.08 -20.81 17.09
C LEU A 662 -24.83 -19.93 17.15
N TYR A 663 -24.40 -19.37 16.02
CA TYR A 663 -23.31 -18.37 16.01
C TYR A 663 -23.70 -17.12 16.82
N ALA A 664 -24.92 -16.64 16.69
CA ALA A 664 -25.43 -15.50 17.46
C ALA A 664 -25.42 -15.78 18.95
N LEU A 665 -25.92 -16.96 19.39
CA LEU A 665 -25.85 -17.35 20.82
C LEU A 665 -24.41 -17.31 21.37
N ILE A 666 -23.45 -17.86 20.63
CA ILE A 666 -22.04 -17.90 21.05
C ILE A 666 -21.46 -16.50 21.18
N SER A 667 -21.91 -15.56 20.36
CA SER A 667 -21.40 -14.17 20.31
C SER A 667 -22.08 -13.24 21.31
N ASP A 668 -23.17 -13.66 21.97
CA ASP A 668 -23.93 -12.81 22.88
C ASP A 668 -23.28 -12.72 24.26
N VAL A 669 -22.19 -11.94 24.33
CA VAL A 669 -21.44 -11.62 25.56
C VAL A 669 -21.26 -10.11 25.67
N LEU A 670 -21.23 -9.55 26.89
CA LEU A 670 -21.06 -8.12 27.12
C LEU A 670 -19.59 -7.69 26.98
N PHE A 671 -18.66 -8.54 27.41
CA PHE A 671 -17.22 -8.36 27.32
C PHE A 671 -16.55 -9.61 26.75
N VAL A 672 -15.50 -9.41 25.94
CA VAL A 672 -14.56 -10.45 25.54
C VAL A 672 -13.30 -10.38 26.39
N ARG A 673 -12.70 -11.52 26.73
CA ARG A 673 -11.44 -11.57 27.47
C ARG A 673 -10.29 -11.23 26.53
N ASP A 674 -9.29 -10.53 27.03
CA ASP A 674 -8.06 -10.27 26.28
C ASP A 674 -7.34 -11.59 25.97
N HIS A 675 -6.85 -11.72 24.73
CA HIS A 675 -6.19 -12.96 24.25
C HIS A 675 -4.85 -13.24 24.95
N ARG A 676 -4.20 -12.21 25.51
CA ARG A 676 -2.87 -12.30 26.16
C ARG A 676 -2.94 -12.30 27.66
N ASP A 677 -3.97 -11.64 28.24
CA ASP A 677 -4.18 -11.57 29.69
C ASP A 677 -5.65 -11.86 30.00
N PRO A 678 -5.99 -13.08 30.49
CA PRO A 678 -7.37 -13.47 30.76
C PRO A 678 -8.04 -12.67 31.90
N ASN A 679 -7.28 -11.86 32.65
CA ASN A 679 -7.80 -10.97 33.69
C ASN A 679 -8.11 -9.57 33.18
N ARG A 680 -8.00 -9.34 31.87
CA ARG A 680 -8.37 -8.08 31.21
C ARG A 680 -9.49 -8.30 30.21
N PHE A 681 -10.23 -7.24 29.93
CA PHE A 681 -11.48 -7.32 29.19
C PHE A 681 -11.59 -6.19 28.17
N HIS A 682 -12.31 -6.49 27.07
CA HIS A 682 -12.71 -5.53 26.06
C HIS A 682 -14.24 -5.52 25.97
N PRO A 683 -14.91 -4.37 25.89
CA PRO A 683 -16.35 -4.36 25.60
C PRO A 683 -16.57 -5.00 24.22
N ARG A 684 -17.57 -5.89 24.11
CA ARG A 684 -17.87 -6.52 22.84
C ARG A 684 -18.50 -5.49 21.91
N ILE A 685 -17.98 -5.40 20.69
CA ILE A 685 -18.43 -4.43 19.70
C ILE A 685 -19.89 -4.68 19.31
N CYS A 686 -20.68 -3.61 19.12
CA CYS A 686 -22.10 -3.66 18.72
C CYS A 686 -23.01 -4.49 19.65
N VAL A 687 -22.62 -4.73 20.90
CA VAL A 687 -23.41 -5.54 21.85
C VAL A 687 -24.75 -4.92 22.23
N GLN A 688 -24.92 -3.61 21.97
CA GLN A 688 -26.18 -2.91 22.20
C GLN A 688 -27.36 -3.47 21.41
N LEU A 689 -27.10 -4.28 20.38
CA LEU A 689 -28.12 -4.95 19.56
C LEU A 689 -28.49 -6.35 20.07
N ASP A 690 -27.84 -6.86 21.13
CA ASP A 690 -27.95 -8.23 21.60
C ASP A 690 -28.68 -8.37 22.93
N PHE A 691 -29.02 -9.62 23.25
CA PHE A 691 -29.91 -9.96 24.37
C PHE A 691 -29.25 -9.75 25.75
N VAL A 692 -27.93 -9.98 25.87
CA VAL A 692 -27.21 -9.71 27.12
C VAL A 692 -27.31 -8.24 27.50
N TYR A 693 -27.17 -7.33 26.54
CA TYR A 693 -27.33 -5.90 26.78
C TYR A 693 -28.80 -5.55 27.05
N GLU A 694 -29.74 -6.13 26.28
CA GLU A 694 -31.19 -5.93 26.49
C GLU A 694 -31.60 -6.27 27.94
N SER A 695 -30.99 -7.31 28.52
CA SER A 695 -31.28 -7.80 29.86
C SER A 695 -30.81 -6.89 31.01
N LEU A 696 -29.90 -5.93 30.74
CA LEU A 696 -29.38 -5.01 31.74
C LEU A 696 -30.44 -3.99 32.19
N TYR A 697 -30.31 -3.51 33.43
CA TYR A 697 -31.08 -2.35 33.88
C TYR A 697 -30.67 -1.08 33.12
N ASP A 698 -31.58 -0.13 32.96
CA ASP A 698 -31.30 1.10 32.22
C ASP A 698 -30.14 1.92 32.81
N SER A 699 -29.95 1.88 34.15
CA SER A 699 -28.79 2.46 34.84
C SER A 699 -27.47 1.80 34.35
N ASP A 700 -27.44 0.48 34.23
CA ASP A 700 -26.24 -0.27 33.83
C ASP A 700 -25.94 -0.11 32.35
N LYS A 701 -26.99 -0.02 31.49
CA LYS A 701 -26.86 0.35 30.08
C LYS A 701 -26.18 1.70 29.92
N ALA A 702 -26.61 2.70 30.69
CA ALA A 702 -26.00 4.04 30.62
C ALA A 702 -24.53 4.05 31.06
N LEU A 703 -24.18 3.30 32.10
CA LEU A 703 -22.81 3.16 32.56
C LEU A 703 -21.95 2.40 31.56
N PHE A 704 -22.47 1.31 31.00
CA PHE A 704 -21.80 0.54 29.98
C PHE A 704 -21.56 1.36 28.70
N ASN A 705 -22.55 2.10 28.23
CA ASN A 705 -22.39 2.95 27.04
C ASN A 705 -21.31 4.02 27.22
N ARG A 706 -21.22 4.64 28.39
CA ARG A 706 -20.14 5.58 28.72
C ARG A 706 -18.76 4.92 28.67
N LEU A 707 -18.64 3.72 29.23
CA LEU A 707 -17.40 2.91 29.15
C LEU A 707 -17.09 2.53 27.70
N TYR A 708 -18.09 2.08 26.95
CA TYR A 708 -17.97 1.66 25.54
C TYR A 708 -17.46 2.80 24.67
N ASP A 709 -18.08 4.00 24.78
CA ASP A 709 -17.70 5.17 24.01
C ASP A 709 -16.27 5.64 24.35
N ASP A 710 -15.91 5.61 25.63
CA ASP A 710 -14.55 5.96 26.04
C ASP A 710 -13.54 4.95 25.49
N TYR A 711 -13.84 3.65 25.60
CA TYR A 711 -12.94 2.57 25.14
C TYR A 711 -12.69 2.67 23.63
N PHE A 712 -13.72 2.73 22.79
CA PHE A 712 -13.57 2.67 21.33
C PHE A 712 -13.13 3.97 20.71
N TYR A 713 -13.49 5.14 21.27
CA TYR A 713 -13.30 6.42 20.60
C TYR A 713 -12.30 7.38 21.26
N ARG A 714 -11.84 7.12 22.50
CA ARG A 714 -10.94 8.04 23.22
C ARG A 714 -9.74 7.37 23.85
N ARG A 715 -9.96 6.35 24.71
CA ARG A 715 -8.95 5.71 25.56
C ARG A 715 -7.66 5.34 24.82
N ASN A 716 -7.79 4.81 23.63
CA ASN A 716 -6.68 4.19 22.89
C ASN A 716 -5.96 5.15 21.92
N ASN A 717 -6.47 6.36 21.67
CA ASN A 717 -5.94 7.22 20.60
C ASN A 717 -4.44 7.53 20.74
N GLN A 718 -3.99 7.98 21.91
CA GLN A 718 -2.57 8.30 22.13
C GLN A 718 -1.69 7.05 22.07
N TYR A 719 -2.19 5.93 22.54
CA TYR A 719 -1.49 4.66 22.49
C TYR A 719 -1.32 4.18 21.03
N TRP A 720 -2.38 4.20 20.25
CA TRP A 720 -2.33 3.84 18.82
C TRP A 720 -1.47 4.80 17.98
N TYR A 721 -1.47 6.08 18.31
CA TYR A 721 -0.51 7.03 17.72
C TYR A 721 0.93 6.55 17.93
N GLY A 722 1.29 6.24 19.17
CA GLY A 722 2.62 5.73 19.51
C GLY A 722 2.96 4.42 18.78
N GLU A 723 2.01 3.50 18.70
CA GLU A 723 2.19 2.22 17.99
C GLU A 723 2.44 2.41 16.48
N ALA A 724 1.71 3.31 15.84
CA ALA A 724 1.94 3.63 14.43
C ALA A 724 3.30 4.30 14.20
N MET A 725 3.67 5.26 15.06
CA MET A 725 4.94 6.00 14.94
C MET A 725 6.18 5.16 15.26
N ARG A 726 6.03 4.01 15.91
CA ARG A 726 7.13 3.03 16.07
C ARG A 726 7.38 2.20 14.80
N LYS A 727 6.40 2.09 13.90
CA LYS A 727 6.40 1.20 12.73
C LYS A 727 6.51 1.96 11.41
N LEU A 728 5.56 2.86 11.14
CA LEU A 728 5.38 3.49 9.82
C LEU A 728 6.55 4.37 9.35
N PRO A 729 7.22 5.20 10.17
CA PRO A 729 8.31 6.05 9.66
C PRO A 729 9.37 5.25 8.91
N ARG A 730 9.85 4.16 9.50
CA ARG A 730 10.87 3.30 8.89
C ARG A 730 10.39 2.62 7.60
N LEU A 731 9.10 2.35 7.51
CA LEU A 731 8.50 1.68 6.34
C LEU A 731 8.34 2.64 5.17
N VAL A 732 7.86 3.86 5.42
CA VAL A 732 7.69 4.86 4.36
C VAL A 732 9.03 5.35 3.82
N GLU A 733 10.09 5.34 4.66
CA GLU A 733 11.45 5.69 4.26
C GLU A 733 12.23 4.55 3.60
N ALA A 734 11.66 3.34 3.55
CA ALA A 734 12.34 2.18 2.97
C ALA A 734 12.60 2.32 1.46
N THR A 735 11.81 3.16 0.77
CA THR A 735 11.91 3.42 -0.66
C THR A 735 11.52 4.86 -0.99
N ARG A 736 11.71 5.26 -2.25
CA ARG A 736 11.25 6.54 -2.78
C ARG A 736 9.86 6.46 -3.44
N MET A 737 9.13 5.35 -3.33
CA MET A 737 7.77 5.26 -3.87
C MET A 737 6.83 6.25 -3.18
N LEU A 738 5.89 6.83 -3.93
CA LEU A 738 4.82 7.66 -3.37
C LEU A 738 3.87 6.80 -2.54
N VAL A 739 3.69 7.18 -1.27
CA VAL A 739 2.90 6.39 -0.31
C VAL A 739 1.47 6.91 -0.24
N CYS A 740 0.51 6.00 -0.47
CA CYS A 740 -0.91 6.26 -0.32
C CYS A 740 -1.51 5.26 0.68
N ALA A 741 -2.37 5.72 1.57
CA ALA A 741 -3.06 4.88 2.53
C ALA A 741 -4.44 4.45 2.01
N GLU A 742 -4.91 3.28 2.44
CA GLU A 742 -6.33 2.98 2.55
C GLU A 742 -6.70 3.14 4.03
N ASP A 743 -7.43 4.20 4.34
CA ASP A 743 -7.78 4.64 5.70
C ASP A 743 -9.30 4.77 5.87
N LEU A 744 -10.02 3.71 5.50
CA LEU A 744 -11.48 3.62 5.56
C LEU A 744 -11.95 2.76 6.74
N GLY A 745 -13.24 2.84 7.06
CA GLY A 745 -13.91 2.10 8.13
C GLY A 745 -13.89 2.84 9.47
N MET A 746 -13.73 2.12 10.58
CA MET A 746 -13.67 2.70 11.92
C MET A 746 -12.30 3.36 12.16
N VAL A 747 -12.14 4.62 11.73
CA VAL A 747 -10.86 5.35 11.75
C VAL A 747 -10.64 6.04 13.09
N PRO A 748 -9.59 5.71 13.88
CA PRO A 748 -9.23 6.45 15.07
C PRO A 748 -8.84 7.91 14.77
N SER A 749 -9.14 8.82 15.67
CA SER A 749 -8.82 10.26 15.50
C SER A 749 -7.31 10.55 15.39
N CYS A 750 -6.44 9.63 15.82
CA CYS A 750 -4.99 9.78 15.67
C CYS A 750 -4.48 9.49 14.24
N VAL A 751 -5.26 8.85 13.39
CA VAL A 751 -4.82 8.45 12.04
C VAL A 751 -4.46 9.67 11.18
N PRO A 752 -5.31 10.70 11.06
CA PRO A 752 -4.93 11.90 10.30
C PRO A 752 -3.63 12.56 10.79
N TRP A 753 -3.36 12.52 12.10
CA TRP A 753 -2.12 13.09 12.66
C TRP A 753 -0.87 12.33 12.17
N VAL A 754 -0.93 11.01 12.11
CA VAL A 754 0.17 10.17 11.62
C VAL A 754 0.35 10.32 10.12
N LEU A 755 -0.73 10.29 9.33
CA LEU A 755 -0.67 10.47 7.88
C LEU A 755 -0.09 11.85 7.53
N ASP A 756 -0.50 12.89 8.24
CA ASP A 756 0.04 14.23 8.06
C ASP A 756 1.52 14.32 8.45
N ALA A 757 1.90 13.78 9.62
CA ALA A 757 3.29 13.78 10.10
C ALA A 757 4.24 13.04 9.14
N LEU A 758 3.76 11.99 8.47
CA LEU A 758 4.54 11.16 7.55
C LEU A 758 4.31 11.51 6.07
N ARG A 759 3.52 12.55 5.78
CA ARG A 759 3.19 13.00 4.41
C ARG A 759 2.57 11.90 3.52
N ILE A 760 1.85 10.96 4.13
CA ILE A 760 1.15 9.89 3.43
C ILE A 760 -0.16 10.44 2.84
N LEU A 761 -0.46 10.10 1.58
CA LEU A 761 -1.72 10.48 0.95
C LEU A 761 -2.88 9.66 1.53
N SER A 762 -3.93 10.36 2.01
CA SER A 762 -5.18 9.71 2.44
C SER A 762 -6.03 9.24 1.25
N LEU A 763 -7.02 8.37 1.49
CA LEU A 763 -8.01 7.98 0.49
C LEU A 763 -9.34 8.70 0.76
N GLU A 764 -9.84 9.44 -0.22
CA GLU A 764 -11.12 10.16 -0.14
C GLU A 764 -12.12 9.53 -1.13
N VAL A 765 -13.16 8.91 -0.57
CA VAL A 765 -14.21 8.22 -1.34
C VAL A 765 -15.52 9.00 -1.21
N GLN A 766 -16.07 9.46 -2.33
CA GLN A 766 -17.28 10.28 -2.30
C GLN A 766 -18.51 9.52 -1.82
N SER A 767 -18.65 8.26 -2.25
CA SER A 767 -19.78 7.40 -1.85
C SER A 767 -19.71 6.92 -0.39
N MET A 768 -18.57 7.10 0.28
CA MET A 768 -18.34 6.68 1.66
C MET A 768 -17.42 7.67 2.37
N PRO A 769 -17.97 8.82 2.84
CA PRO A 769 -17.19 9.84 3.54
C PRO A 769 -16.65 9.31 4.88
N LYS A 770 -15.54 9.87 5.34
CA LYS A 770 -14.93 9.54 6.63
C LYS A 770 -15.64 10.19 7.82
N ASP A 771 -16.25 11.35 7.59
CA ASP A 771 -17.06 12.02 8.62
C ASP A 771 -18.46 11.41 8.63
N PRO A 772 -18.88 10.77 9.72
CA PRO A 772 -20.22 10.18 9.82
C PRO A 772 -21.36 11.20 9.81
N ALA A 773 -21.06 12.50 9.94
CA ALA A 773 -22.05 13.56 9.80
C ALA A 773 -22.38 13.89 8.34
N ASP A 774 -21.50 13.54 7.42
CA ASP A 774 -21.68 13.73 5.99
C ASP A 774 -22.25 12.44 5.36
N GLU A 775 -23.32 12.56 4.59
CA GLU A 775 -23.90 11.44 3.83
C GLU A 775 -23.06 11.15 2.57
N PHE A 776 -22.45 12.18 1.97
CA PHE A 776 -21.62 12.10 0.78
C PHE A 776 -20.34 12.91 0.96
N GLY A 777 -19.24 12.45 0.37
CA GLY A 777 -17.98 13.20 0.36
C GLY A 777 -18.08 14.49 -0.46
N HIS A 778 -17.66 15.62 0.12
CA HIS A 778 -17.58 16.91 -0.55
C HIS A 778 -16.25 17.03 -1.30
N THR A 779 -16.27 16.82 -2.62
CA THR A 779 -15.05 16.76 -3.45
C THR A 779 -14.22 18.04 -3.41
N ASP A 780 -14.84 19.19 -3.22
CA ASP A 780 -14.21 20.52 -3.10
C ASP A 780 -13.44 20.71 -1.78
N ARG A 781 -13.69 19.86 -0.77
CA ARG A 781 -13.05 19.90 0.57
C ARG A 781 -11.97 18.83 0.74
N PHE A 782 -11.76 17.98 -0.23
CA PHE A 782 -10.73 16.94 -0.13
C PHE A 782 -9.34 17.56 0.03
N PRO A 783 -8.49 17.03 0.91
CA PRO A 783 -7.14 17.56 1.09
C PRO A 783 -6.28 17.35 -0.16
N HIS A 784 -5.32 18.26 -0.41
CA HIS A 784 -4.41 18.08 -1.54
C HIS A 784 -3.61 16.77 -1.44
N ARG A 785 -3.08 16.44 -0.26
CA ARG A 785 -2.37 15.17 -0.02
C ARG A 785 -3.36 14.01 0.11
N SER A 786 -4.08 13.71 -0.99
CA SER A 786 -5.02 12.61 -1.05
C SER A 786 -5.10 11.97 -2.43
N VAL A 787 -5.67 10.76 -2.44
CA VAL A 787 -6.19 10.08 -3.62
C VAL A 787 -7.70 10.15 -3.55
N CYS A 788 -8.38 10.70 -4.54
CA CYS A 788 -9.83 10.70 -4.57
C CYS A 788 -10.41 9.75 -5.61
N THR A 789 -11.58 9.22 -5.30
CA THR A 789 -12.39 8.39 -6.19
C THR A 789 -13.87 8.49 -5.82
N PHE A 790 -14.76 8.09 -6.72
CA PHE A 790 -16.19 7.97 -6.38
C PHE A 790 -16.42 6.76 -5.48
N SER A 791 -15.88 5.59 -5.87
CA SER A 791 -15.93 4.35 -5.12
C SER A 791 -14.65 3.53 -5.34
N SER A 792 -14.37 2.57 -4.45
CA SER A 792 -13.23 1.66 -4.60
C SER A 792 -13.65 0.33 -5.25
N HIS A 793 -12.66 -0.54 -5.53
CA HIS A 793 -12.92 -1.90 -6.03
C HIS A 793 -13.68 -2.79 -5.04
N ASP A 794 -13.78 -2.40 -3.78
CA ASP A 794 -14.54 -3.11 -2.73
C ASP A 794 -16.00 -2.66 -2.63
N MET A 795 -16.38 -1.66 -3.41
CA MET A 795 -17.69 -1.01 -3.36
C MET A 795 -18.44 -1.19 -4.68
N PRO A 796 -19.76 -0.89 -4.72
CA PRO A 796 -20.50 -0.74 -5.98
C PRO A 796 -19.82 0.28 -6.89
N THR A 797 -19.80 -0.01 -8.20
CA THR A 797 -19.41 1.01 -9.20
C THR A 797 -20.38 2.19 -9.15
N LEU A 798 -20.03 3.32 -9.76
CA LEU A 798 -20.92 4.49 -9.83
C LEU A 798 -22.33 4.11 -10.33
N ARG A 799 -22.42 3.28 -11.36
CA ARG A 799 -23.69 2.84 -11.93
C ARG A 799 -24.51 1.96 -11.00
N GLN A 800 -23.85 0.99 -10.33
CA GLN A 800 -24.52 0.15 -9.35
C GLN A 800 -25.01 0.97 -8.17
N TRP A 801 -24.15 1.81 -7.61
CA TRP A 801 -24.47 2.69 -6.50
C TRP A 801 -25.64 3.61 -6.81
N TRP A 802 -25.74 4.11 -8.05
CA TRP A 802 -26.82 5.00 -8.50
C TRP A 802 -28.17 4.33 -8.49
N ASP A 803 -28.24 3.08 -8.92
CA ASP A 803 -29.51 2.34 -9.08
C ASP A 803 -29.87 1.45 -7.89
N GLU A 804 -28.98 1.28 -6.92
CA GLU A 804 -29.17 0.45 -5.73
C GLU A 804 -30.15 1.05 -4.74
N ASP A 805 -30.14 2.38 -4.55
CA ASP A 805 -31.00 3.12 -3.62
C ASP A 805 -31.44 4.45 -4.24
N TRP A 806 -32.70 4.50 -4.67
CA TRP A 806 -33.23 5.65 -5.37
C TRP A 806 -33.50 6.87 -4.47
N ASP A 807 -33.77 6.70 -3.19
CA ASP A 807 -33.96 7.81 -2.25
C ASP A 807 -32.63 8.49 -1.99
N ARG A 808 -31.57 7.70 -1.76
CA ARG A 808 -30.20 8.18 -1.61
C ARG A 808 -29.73 8.94 -2.87
N THR A 809 -29.92 8.37 -4.04
CA THR A 809 -29.53 9.01 -5.31
C THR A 809 -30.35 10.23 -5.63
N GLN A 810 -31.63 10.28 -5.26
CA GLN A 810 -32.45 11.50 -5.36
C GLN A 810 -31.86 12.60 -4.47
N HIS A 811 -31.47 12.28 -3.24
CA HIS A 811 -30.83 13.23 -2.33
C HIS A 811 -29.48 13.73 -2.87
N TYR A 812 -28.63 12.82 -3.34
CA TYR A 812 -27.36 13.17 -4.01
C TYR A 812 -27.58 14.09 -5.21
N TYR A 813 -28.53 13.79 -6.07
CA TYR A 813 -28.88 14.57 -7.25
C TYR A 813 -29.26 16.02 -6.92
N GLN A 814 -30.00 16.22 -5.83
CA GLN A 814 -30.44 17.54 -5.38
C GLN A 814 -29.34 18.29 -4.62
N THR A 815 -28.64 17.63 -3.71
CA THR A 815 -27.70 18.28 -2.78
C THR A 815 -26.29 18.41 -3.33
N MET A 816 -25.77 17.38 -3.99
CA MET A 816 -24.41 17.37 -4.50
C MET A 816 -24.31 17.87 -5.93
N LEU A 817 -25.26 17.51 -6.80
CA LEU A 817 -25.28 17.96 -8.18
C LEU A 817 -26.13 19.23 -8.40
N HIS A 818 -26.80 19.73 -7.34
CA HIS A 818 -27.64 20.96 -7.36
C HIS A 818 -28.68 20.97 -8.49
N ARG A 819 -29.30 19.81 -8.75
CA ARG A 819 -30.27 19.64 -9.82
C ARG A 819 -31.70 19.53 -9.29
N ALA A 820 -32.64 20.10 -10.01
CA ALA A 820 -34.07 20.03 -9.69
C ALA A 820 -34.74 18.85 -10.41
N GLY A 821 -35.85 18.36 -9.88
CA GLY A 821 -36.64 17.27 -10.43
C GLY A 821 -36.23 15.90 -9.92
N GLY A 822 -36.68 14.86 -10.59
CA GLY A 822 -36.38 13.48 -10.25
C GLY A 822 -35.05 13.05 -10.83
N ALA A 823 -34.26 12.34 -10.05
CA ALA A 823 -33.01 11.70 -10.52
C ALA A 823 -33.35 10.66 -11.61
N PRO A 824 -32.69 10.68 -12.76
CA PRO A 824 -32.98 9.69 -13.82
C PRO A 824 -32.40 8.34 -13.48
N HIS A 825 -33.13 7.28 -13.81
CA HIS A 825 -32.73 5.87 -13.70
C HIS A 825 -33.02 5.12 -14.98
N PRO A 826 -32.08 4.25 -15.47
CA PRO A 826 -30.71 4.08 -14.98
C PRO A 826 -29.86 5.35 -15.18
N LEU A 827 -28.68 5.41 -14.53
CA LEU A 827 -27.76 6.53 -14.65
C LEU A 827 -27.43 6.84 -16.12
N PRO A 828 -27.78 8.04 -16.66
CA PRO A 828 -27.41 8.40 -18.03
C PRO A 828 -25.95 8.86 -18.12
N GLY A 829 -25.35 8.68 -19.30
CA GLY A 829 -23.91 8.99 -19.53
C GLY A 829 -23.54 10.44 -19.26
N TRP A 830 -24.41 11.40 -19.60
CA TRP A 830 -24.15 12.82 -19.35
C TRP A 830 -24.11 13.14 -17.84
N LEU A 831 -24.89 12.43 -17.01
CA LEU A 831 -24.88 12.63 -15.56
C LEU A 831 -23.68 11.93 -14.92
N ALA A 832 -23.30 10.76 -15.43
CA ALA A 832 -22.04 10.12 -15.05
C ALA A 832 -20.84 11.04 -15.33
N ARG A 833 -20.84 11.76 -16.46
CA ARG A 833 -19.82 12.78 -16.78
C ARG A 833 -19.76 13.89 -15.73
N ASP A 834 -20.90 14.38 -15.23
CA ASP A 834 -20.94 15.39 -14.18
C ASP A 834 -20.30 14.88 -12.88
N VAL A 835 -20.63 13.65 -12.47
CA VAL A 835 -20.07 13.04 -11.26
C VAL A 835 -18.56 12.83 -11.40
N VAL A 836 -18.11 12.25 -12.51
CA VAL A 836 -16.67 12.07 -12.82
C VAL A 836 -15.96 13.43 -12.88
N GLY A 837 -16.58 14.44 -13.49
CA GLY A 837 -16.08 15.80 -13.54
C GLY A 837 -15.87 16.42 -12.16
N SER A 838 -16.77 16.18 -11.21
CA SER A 838 -16.64 16.67 -9.83
C SER A 838 -15.42 16.05 -9.11
N GLN A 839 -15.13 14.77 -9.38
CA GLN A 839 -13.92 14.11 -8.86
C GLN A 839 -12.64 14.74 -9.44
N LEU A 840 -12.63 14.95 -10.75
CA LEU A 840 -11.50 15.57 -11.44
C LEU A 840 -11.27 17.03 -10.98
N ALA A 841 -12.31 17.76 -10.64
CA ALA A 841 -12.22 19.15 -10.17
C ALA A 841 -11.68 19.27 -8.73
N SER A 842 -11.66 18.16 -7.95
CA SER A 842 -11.22 18.16 -6.55
C SER A 842 -9.77 18.65 -6.39
N PRO A 843 -9.40 19.19 -5.22
CA PRO A 843 -7.99 19.56 -4.92
C PRO A 843 -7.05 18.38 -4.75
N SER A 844 -7.54 17.15 -4.64
CA SER A 844 -6.72 15.93 -4.44
C SER A 844 -5.59 15.81 -5.46
N MET A 845 -4.41 15.40 -5.02
CA MET A 845 -3.22 15.21 -5.86
C MET A 845 -3.48 14.16 -6.93
N LEU A 846 -4.03 13.02 -6.57
CA LEU A 846 -4.36 11.94 -7.48
C LEU A 846 -5.90 11.78 -7.55
N CYS A 847 -6.47 11.80 -8.74
CA CYS A 847 -7.85 11.39 -8.97
C CYS A 847 -7.81 10.08 -9.76
N VAL A 848 -8.07 8.96 -9.08
CA VAL A 848 -7.96 7.62 -9.67
C VAL A 848 -9.32 6.95 -9.67
N LEU A 849 -9.92 6.84 -10.85
CA LEU A 849 -11.25 6.24 -11.03
C LEU A 849 -11.14 4.82 -11.59
N SER A 850 -12.10 3.97 -11.27
CA SER A 850 -12.17 2.65 -11.89
C SER A 850 -12.40 2.76 -13.40
N ILE A 851 -11.92 1.77 -14.16
CA ILE A 851 -12.20 1.72 -15.61
C ILE A 851 -13.71 1.69 -15.90
N GLN A 852 -14.51 1.08 -15.01
CA GLN A 852 -15.96 1.02 -15.10
C GLN A 852 -16.58 2.42 -14.96
N ASP A 853 -16.10 3.21 -14.01
CA ASP A 853 -16.61 4.57 -13.79
C ASP A 853 -16.23 5.51 -14.94
N TRP A 854 -15.04 5.34 -15.53
CA TRP A 854 -14.69 6.04 -16.77
C TRP A 854 -15.63 5.64 -17.93
N MET A 855 -15.92 4.33 -18.10
CA MET A 855 -16.81 3.87 -19.15
C MET A 855 -18.28 4.27 -18.92
N ALA A 856 -18.66 4.57 -17.68
CA ALA A 856 -20.04 4.98 -17.35
C ALA A 856 -20.50 6.23 -18.12
N VAL A 857 -19.55 7.09 -18.57
CA VAL A 857 -19.85 8.33 -19.31
C VAL A 857 -20.30 8.08 -20.77
N ASP A 858 -20.10 6.86 -21.29
CA ASP A 858 -20.49 6.48 -22.67
C ASP A 858 -21.46 5.30 -22.64
N GLU A 859 -22.72 5.57 -22.95
CA GLU A 859 -23.80 4.58 -22.93
C GLU A 859 -23.65 3.44 -23.96
N LYS A 860 -22.85 3.65 -24.99
CA LYS A 860 -22.58 2.64 -26.03
C LYS A 860 -21.40 1.74 -25.66
N LEU A 861 -20.47 2.27 -24.89
CA LEU A 861 -19.24 1.58 -24.51
C LEU A 861 -19.37 0.80 -23.21
N ARG A 862 -20.14 1.28 -22.25
CA ARG A 862 -20.29 0.66 -20.92
C ARG A 862 -20.98 -0.70 -21.02
N LEU A 863 -20.73 -1.59 -20.06
CA LEU A 863 -21.36 -2.92 -20.00
C LEU A 863 -22.88 -2.76 -19.86
N ALA A 864 -23.65 -3.62 -20.54
CA ALA A 864 -25.11 -3.55 -20.49
C ALA A 864 -25.65 -3.81 -19.08
N ASP A 865 -25.14 -4.83 -18.42
CA ASP A 865 -25.46 -5.19 -17.03
C ASP A 865 -24.47 -4.50 -16.06
N ALA A 866 -24.99 -3.58 -15.24
CA ALA A 866 -24.17 -2.90 -14.23
C ALA A 866 -23.67 -3.84 -13.12
N ASP A 867 -24.42 -4.89 -12.79
CA ASP A 867 -24.02 -5.83 -11.73
C ASP A 867 -22.80 -6.67 -12.14
N ALA A 868 -22.64 -6.91 -13.43
CA ALA A 868 -21.45 -7.59 -13.95
C ALA A 868 -20.15 -6.74 -13.89
N GLU A 869 -20.24 -5.46 -13.55
CA GLU A 869 -19.08 -4.57 -13.34
C GLU A 869 -18.40 -4.78 -11.98
N ARG A 870 -19.04 -5.49 -11.04
CA ARG A 870 -18.54 -5.64 -9.67
C ARG A 870 -17.22 -6.42 -9.63
N ILE A 871 -16.22 -5.87 -8.91
CA ILE A 871 -14.92 -6.52 -8.71
C ILE A 871 -14.95 -7.37 -7.44
N ASN A 872 -15.32 -6.76 -6.29
CA ASN A 872 -15.36 -7.44 -5.00
C ASN A 872 -16.67 -7.17 -4.25
N ILE A 873 -17.06 -8.13 -3.42
CA ILE A 873 -18.15 -8.02 -2.45
C ILE A 873 -17.59 -8.44 -1.08
N PRO A 874 -17.08 -7.50 -0.25
CA PRO A 874 -16.37 -7.82 1.00
C PRO A 874 -17.18 -8.63 2.01
N SER A 875 -18.51 -8.52 2.00
CA SER A 875 -19.40 -9.32 2.85
C SER A 875 -19.48 -10.79 2.44
N ASN A 876 -19.04 -11.14 1.23
CA ASN A 876 -18.99 -12.52 0.76
C ASN A 876 -17.56 -13.08 0.89
N PRO A 877 -17.27 -13.92 1.91
CA PRO A 877 -15.94 -14.48 2.11
C PRO A 877 -15.50 -15.47 1.03
N HIS A 878 -16.43 -15.90 0.18
CA HIS A 878 -16.21 -16.82 -0.94
C HIS A 878 -16.46 -16.14 -2.29
N HIS A 879 -16.14 -14.82 -2.39
CA HIS A 879 -16.28 -14.09 -3.64
C HIS A 879 -15.29 -14.59 -4.69
N TYR A 880 -15.79 -14.83 -5.92
CA TYR A 880 -14.96 -15.21 -7.06
C TYR A 880 -14.49 -13.94 -7.81
N TRP A 881 -13.20 -13.61 -7.76
CA TRP A 881 -12.58 -12.45 -8.40
C TRP A 881 -12.37 -12.71 -9.90
N ARG A 882 -13.44 -12.62 -10.68
CA ARG A 882 -13.48 -13.01 -12.11
C ARG A 882 -13.91 -11.90 -13.06
N TYR A 883 -14.06 -10.66 -12.53
CA TYR A 883 -14.37 -9.52 -13.39
C TYR A 883 -13.32 -9.37 -14.50
N ARG A 884 -13.80 -9.16 -15.72
CA ARG A 884 -12.98 -8.99 -16.91
C ARG A 884 -13.55 -7.88 -17.77
N MET A 885 -12.70 -7.00 -18.31
CA MET A 885 -13.10 -5.99 -19.29
C MET A 885 -13.82 -6.67 -20.45
N HIS A 886 -14.98 -6.13 -20.85
CA HIS A 886 -15.76 -6.65 -21.97
C HIS A 886 -15.24 -6.14 -23.31
N VAL A 887 -14.45 -5.06 -23.32
CA VAL A 887 -13.84 -4.43 -24.49
C VAL A 887 -12.36 -4.77 -24.52
N ALA A 888 -11.83 -5.16 -25.67
CA ALA A 888 -10.39 -5.32 -25.86
C ALA A 888 -9.70 -3.95 -25.84
N ILE A 889 -8.49 -3.88 -25.26
CA ILE A 889 -7.74 -2.62 -25.13
C ILE A 889 -7.47 -2.00 -26.52
N GLU A 890 -7.23 -2.82 -27.56
CA GLU A 890 -7.05 -2.33 -28.92
C GLU A 890 -8.30 -1.61 -29.45
N ASP A 891 -9.49 -2.13 -29.16
CA ASP A 891 -10.75 -1.51 -29.57
C ASP A 891 -11.02 -0.22 -28.76
N LEU A 892 -10.66 -0.21 -27.47
CA LEU A 892 -10.69 0.98 -26.61
C LEU A 892 -9.74 2.07 -27.14
N MET A 893 -8.52 1.70 -27.54
CA MET A 893 -7.55 2.61 -28.15
C MET A 893 -8.06 3.26 -29.44
N HIS A 894 -8.88 2.55 -30.21
CA HIS A 894 -9.45 3.04 -31.49
C HIS A 894 -10.75 3.81 -31.32
N ASN A 895 -11.35 3.83 -30.14
CA ASN A 895 -12.60 4.59 -29.89
C ASN A 895 -12.30 6.10 -29.79
N GLN A 896 -12.33 6.78 -30.94
CA GLN A 896 -11.92 8.21 -31.04
C GLN A 896 -12.79 9.13 -30.19
N ASP A 897 -14.12 8.91 -30.21
CA ASP A 897 -15.07 9.79 -29.52
C ASP A 897 -14.91 9.69 -27.99
N PHE A 898 -14.84 8.46 -27.47
CA PHE A 898 -14.63 8.24 -26.04
C PHE A 898 -13.28 8.79 -25.57
N ASN A 899 -12.20 8.50 -26.31
CA ASN A 899 -10.87 8.96 -25.94
C ASN A 899 -10.73 10.50 -26.03
N ALA A 900 -11.43 11.14 -26.98
CA ALA A 900 -11.47 12.60 -27.07
C ALA A 900 -12.22 13.21 -25.88
N ASN A 901 -13.37 12.65 -25.49
CA ASN A 901 -14.12 13.08 -24.33
C ASN A 901 -13.28 12.96 -23.03
N MET A 902 -12.57 11.87 -22.85
CA MET A 902 -11.70 11.71 -21.68
C MET A 902 -10.57 12.74 -21.65
N ARG A 903 -9.90 12.98 -22.79
CA ARG A 903 -8.85 14.01 -22.87
C ARG A 903 -9.39 15.40 -22.52
N GLU A 904 -10.58 15.73 -23.00
CA GLU A 904 -11.26 16.98 -22.69
C GLU A 904 -11.50 17.12 -21.18
N MET A 905 -12.10 16.11 -20.53
CA MET A 905 -12.38 16.13 -19.10
C MET A 905 -11.11 16.27 -18.25
N VAL A 906 -10.04 15.58 -18.62
CA VAL A 906 -8.75 15.66 -17.92
C VAL A 906 -8.12 17.04 -18.10
N ALA A 907 -8.17 17.61 -19.31
CA ALA A 907 -7.63 18.94 -19.61
C ALA A 907 -8.44 20.06 -18.92
N GLU A 908 -9.77 20.01 -18.97
CA GLU A 908 -10.65 20.97 -18.30
C GLU A 908 -10.40 21.05 -16.79
N SER A 909 -10.05 19.93 -16.17
CA SER A 909 -9.72 19.87 -14.74
C SER A 909 -8.30 20.36 -14.41
N GLY A 910 -7.45 20.65 -15.40
CA GLY A 910 -6.05 21.02 -15.21
C GLY A 910 -5.17 19.89 -14.71
N ARG A 911 -5.57 18.61 -14.91
CA ARG A 911 -4.80 17.44 -14.48
C ARG A 911 -3.87 16.87 -15.56
N ASP A 912 -3.79 17.50 -16.70
CA ASP A 912 -2.86 17.19 -17.80
C ASP A 912 -1.62 18.07 -17.85
N ALA A 913 -1.54 19.09 -17.00
CA ALA A 913 -0.44 20.05 -16.94
C ALA A 913 0.76 19.47 -16.18
N LEU A 914 1.77 18.98 -16.93
CA LEU A 914 3.09 18.56 -16.42
C LEU A 914 4.18 19.53 -16.86
#